data_d661dd8403f335d5f1ebfd93f7def162
#
_entry.id   d661dd8403f335d5f1ebfd93f7def162
#
_cell.length_a   1.000
_cell.length_b   1.000
_cell.length_c   1.000
_cell.angle_alpha   90.00
_cell.angle_beta   90.00
_cell.angle_gamma   90.00
#
_symmetry.space_group_name_H-M   'P 1'
#
loop_
_entity.id
_entity.type
_entity.pdbx_description
1 polymer ?
#
loop_
_entity_poly.entity_id
_entity_poly.type
_entity_poly.pdbx_seq_one_letter_code
_entity_poly.pdbx_strand_id
1 'polypeptide(L)'
;MRPTAPLISTLLVGILFSFFSAGAFAQSGYLTLAGKVVSQNKGTPIPLANIAVMGRGIGTVTNAQGGFSLNVPTAYATDSLQVSCVGYQSTRLALSAVKDQMVIIRLQSAAVTLAEVQVQARRKTAADIIREAVAAIPRNYDTTSVLLTALYREDQEFDGKPVVSNEAVLSFYKSPYNQPKPNDQLKLISGRKKEYDRSRHNLPPFVNLSNGANSSLYGDLVKLPNDKNNLINTRNIRYYDLSLSVLAGNRPMYVITFNPGKRKRKAYVKGKLYIDAQSLAFVRTEWQITQAGLDKENNRSWVLKKMASIIHKLDLKFSDFTETATYTPYGDRWHLSHVQRRYTCTINSPSRNLTDKLWKIATSFTVTKVGPKGVQPFTEGNIAQNPNPMSVLIGEKFKTNTSAGDTLRWSAPLDSILQPTNHPLSARTDSIKVRVSNRQNGFTRADTLRGKLTPLRSRYDVTFYDLAVKVDIANKAISGSNKMRFRVLAPLDKLQLDLYANMQIHQILYAGKPLAYTREFDAVFVQFPEILKAGSQQELEIEYAGKPQIADRSLPIMGGFLWDKDRDGNPWVQVVCQGSGASLWWPNKDHLSDEPDSMRISVTVPGDLMTISNGRLLRKTTLPDNWMRYDWYVSYPINNYNVTLNIGRYAHRREIYGTDSLTLDYYYMPYNGETFRWVFDGVKPMLTTLEKQYGKYPFPRDGFTLMESLHPMEHQSAVSFGKLPTARADSLTLVDTLRIRQLVWHEASHEWWGNNVSCRDMADMWIHEAFATYSEGFYLQAAMGEDGEMGYIASLPSQVIGKEPIIGVRDVNHIHYNIGDMYAKASLVVYTFRHALNNDTLWASILKGIQQRFRYQTVSTDDIVNYINERTGTDYTPFFNQYLNHTSIPTLEVKMAEKGQSLVLSYRWKADVPNFRMPIQVTKAPDTYEFITPTTDWQMITFPNMTADDFEVDETRFYVKVEEVEPLPGKE
;
A
#
# COMPACT_ATOMS: atom_id res chain seq x y z
N MET A 1 41.93 -59.92 4.24
CA MET A 1 42.33 -60.80 3.12
C MET A 1 41.42 -60.54 1.93
N ARG A 2 41.96 -59.97 0.91
CA ARG A 2 41.49 -60.14 -0.50
C ARG A 2 41.84 -61.55 -0.94
N PRO A 3 41.29 -62.13 -1.98
CA PRO A 3 41.01 -61.53 -3.28
C PRO A 3 39.79 -62.09 -4.06
N THR A 4 39.44 -61.47 -5.10
CA THR A 4 39.46 -61.72 -6.60
C THR A 4 38.13 -61.94 -7.24
N ALA A 5 37.83 -61.13 -8.26
CA ALA A 5 36.90 -61.40 -9.37
C ALA A 5 37.53 -62.42 -10.34
N PRO A 6 36.86 -62.97 -11.37
CA PRO A 6 36.47 -62.24 -12.56
C PRO A 6 35.22 -62.71 -13.37
N LEU A 7 34.65 -61.86 -14.17
CA LEU A 7 34.54 -61.79 -15.65
C LEU A 7 33.77 -62.80 -16.47
N ILE A 8 32.97 -62.26 -17.44
CA ILE A 8 32.64 -62.85 -18.82
C ILE A 8 31.29 -63.66 -18.84
N SER A 9 30.30 -63.46 -19.64
CA SER A 9 30.02 -62.74 -20.89
C SER A 9 28.68 -63.27 -21.48
N THR A 10 28.00 -62.42 -22.20
CA THR A 10 27.33 -62.59 -23.51
C THR A 10 26.00 -63.34 -23.67
N LEU A 11 25.03 -62.56 -24.20
CA LEU A 11 24.03 -62.80 -25.23
C LEU A 11 23.01 -63.99 -25.08
N LEU A 12 21.72 -63.65 -25.13
CA LEU A 12 20.82 -63.97 -26.24
C LEU A 12 19.41 -63.38 -26.13
N VAL A 13 19.02 -62.73 -27.16
CA VAL A 13 17.80 -62.30 -27.78
C VAL A 13 16.58 -63.19 -27.46
N GLY A 14 15.46 -62.59 -27.13
CA GLY A 14 14.14 -63.26 -27.11
C GLY A 14 13.02 -62.17 -27.18
N ILE A 15 12.46 -62.05 -28.36
CA ILE A 15 11.33 -61.21 -28.77
C ILE A 15 10.06 -61.61 -28.02
N LEU A 16 9.37 -60.65 -27.38
CA LEU A 16 7.93 -60.74 -27.17
C LEU A 16 7.30 -59.40 -27.41
N PHE A 17 6.68 -59.29 -28.57
CA PHE A 17 5.74 -58.18 -28.90
C PHE A 17 4.53 -58.24 -27.96
N SER A 18 4.28 -57.17 -27.23
CA SER A 18 2.96 -56.91 -26.67
C SER A 18 2.59 -55.47 -27.03
N PHE A 19 1.52 -55.36 -27.74
CA PHE A 19 0.88 -54.15 -28.20
C PHE A 19 0.69 -53.17 -27.04
N PHE A 20 1.39 -52.05 -27.11
CA PHE A 20 0.94 -50.82 -26.48
C PHE A 20 0.64 -49.82 -27.60
N SER A 21 -0.62 -49.48 -27.70
CA SER A 21 -1.12 -48.42 -28.55
C SER A 21 -0.37 -47.15 -28.25
N ALA A 22 0.41 -46.68 -29.19
CA ALA A 22 0.98 -45.33 -29.17
C ALA A 22 -0.17 -44.34 -29.27
N GLY A 23 -0.60 -43.86 -28.11
CA GLY A 23 -1.34 -42.62 -28.05
C GLY A 23 -0.41 -41.50 -28.54
N ALA A 24 -0.71 -40.95 -29.70
CA ALA A 24 -0.07 -39.81 -30.25
C ALA A 24 -0.20 -38.65 -29.21
N PHE A 25 0.85 -38.38 -28.48
CA PHE A 25 0.99 -37.12 -27.77
C PHE A 25 1.02 -36.04 -28.86
N ALA A 26 -0.10 -35.35 -29.05
CA ALA A 26 -0.16 -34.13 -29.82
C ALA A 26 0.83 -33.17 -29.16
N GLN A 27 1.96 -32.91 -29.75
CA GLN A 27 2.84 -31.79 -29.45
C GLN A 27 1.98 -30.53 -29.64
N SER A 28 1.60 -29.90 -28.54
CA SER A 28 0.91 -28.63 -28.58
C SER A 28 1.88 -27.59 -29.16
N GLY A 29 1.65 -27.25 -30.45
CA GLY A 29 2.66 -26.62 -31.25
C GLY A 29 2.62 -25.09 -31.06
N TYR A 30 3.74 -24.55 -30.65
CA TYR A 30 4.13 -23.17 -30.94
C TYR A 30 5.13 -23.17 -32.06
N LEU A 31 4.92 -22.27 -33.02
CA LEU A 31 5.89 -21.89 -34.00
C LEU A 31 6.80 -20.82 -33.38
N THR A 32 8.07 -21.11 -33.15
CA THR A 32 9.05 -20.12 -32.70
C THR A 32 9.65 -19.44 -33.92
N LEU A 33 9.29 -18.14 -34.10
CA LEU A 33 9.87 -17.31 -35.14
C LEU A 33 11.04 -16.53 -34.55
N ALA A 34 12.22 -16.71 -35.10
CA ALA A 34 13.39 -15.91 -34.74
C ALA A 34 13.99 -15.27 -35.97
N GLY A 35 14.47 -14.02 -35.84
CA GLY A 35 15.04 -13.34 -36.99
C GLY A 35 15.63 -11.99 -36.68
N LYS A 36 16.01 -11.27 -37.75
CA LYS A 36 16.46 -9.87 -37.70
C LYS A 36 15.68 -9.02 -38.68
N VAL A 37 15.36 -7.79 -38.25
CA VAL A 37 14.82 -6.75 -39.14
C VAL A 37 15.97 -5.78 -39.47
N VAL A 38 16.19 -5.55 -40.73
CA VAL A 38 17.27 -4.69 -41.24
C VAL A 38 16.75 -3.75 -42.31
N SER A 39 17.43 -2.62 -42.48
CA SER A 39 17.14 -1.69 -43.57
C SER A 39 17.51 -2.33 -44.92
N GLN A 40 16.62 -2.24 -45.92
CA GLN A 40 16.85 -2.76 -47.27
C GLN A 40 18.07 -2.14 -47.97
N ASN A 41 18.26 -0.82 -47.78
CA ASN A 41 19.29 -0.08 -48.50
C ASN A 41 20.69 -0.18 -47.87
N LYS A 42 20.77 -0.25 -46.56
CA LYS A 42 22.06 -0.22 -45.81
C LYS A 42 22.38 -1.49 -45.07
N GLY A 43 21.45 -2.45 -44.96
CA GLY A 43 21.64 -3.66 -44.16
C GLY A 43 21.75 -3.39 -42.65
N THR A 44 21.59 -2.15 -42.21
CA THR A 44 21.70 -1.77 -40.79
C THR A 44 20.55 -2.36 -40.01
N PRO A 45 20.80 -2.87 -38.78
CA PRO A 45 19.73 -3.32 -37.89
C PRO A 45 18.68 -2.24 -37.65
N ILE A 46 17.42 -2.64 -37.63
CA ILE A 46 16.29 -1.76 -37.29
C ILE A 46 15.81 -2.17 -35.90
N PRO A 47 16.16 -1.42 -34.84
CA PRO A 47 15.64 -1.65 -33.51
C PRO A 47 14.19 -1.21 -33.43
N LEU A 48 13.44 -1.84 -32.52
CA LEU A 48 12.05 -1.50 -32.19
C LEU A 48 11.06 -1.58 -33.37
N ALA A 49 11.40 -2.37 -34.40
CA ALA A 49 10.41 -2.75 -35.40
C ALA A 49 9.35 -3.64 -34.73
N ASN A 50 8.08 -3.25 -34.92
CA ASN A 50 6.94 -4.03 -34.41
C ASN A 50 6.69 -5.22 -35.35
N ILE A 51 6.57 -6.41 -34.77
CA ILE A 51 6.28 -7.66 -35.47
C ILE A 51 5.02 -8.24 -34.84
N ALA A 52 3.92 -8.29 -35.58
CA ALA A 52 2.62 -8.71 -35.06
C ALA A 52 1.92 -9.70 -36.00
N VAL A 53 1.27 -10.71 -35.43
CA VAL A 53 0.36 -11.61 -36.14
C VAL A 53 -0.95 -10.84 -36.39
N MET A 54 -1.33 -10.70 -37.63
CA MET A 54 -2.48 -9.88 -38.02
C MET A 54 -3.78 -10.40 -37.41
N GLY A 55 -4.51 -9.49 -36.73
CA GLY A 55 -5.82 -9.80 -36.14
C GLY A 55 -5.79 -10.68 -34.90
N ARG A 56 -4.60 -10.97 -34.30
CA ARG A 56 -4.48 -11.91 -33.16
C ARG A 56 -3.99 -11.26 -31.84
N GLY A 57 -3.61 -10.01 -31.86
CA GLY A 57 -3.04 -9.36 -30.66
C GLY A 57 -1.74 -10.00 -30.16
N ILE A 58 -1.05 -10.78 -31.01
CA ILE A 58 0.23 -11.44 -30.72
C ILE A 58 1.33 -10.71 -31.45
N GLY A 59 2.37 -10.27 -30.74
CA GLY A 59 3.47 -9.54 -31.36
C GLY A 59 4.70 -9.45 -30.48
N THR A 60 5.78 -8.91 -31.08
CA THR A 60 7.05 -8.60 -30.41
C THR A 60 7.68 -7.39 -31.07
N VAL A 61 8.79 -6.89 -30.51
CA VAL A 61 9.60 -5.83 -31.13
C VAL A 61 11.05 -6.28 -31.25
N THR A 62 11.77 -5.70 -32.23
CA THR A 62 13.20 -5.99 -32.39
C THR A 62 14.04 -5.34 -31.31
N ASN A 63 15.10 -6.02 -30.87
CA ASN A 63 16.13 -5.50 -29.96
C ASN A 63 17.06 -4.47 -30.65
N ALA A 64 18.05 -3.93 -29.95
CA ALA A 64 19.00 -2.95 -30.48
C ALA A 64 19.81 -3.45 -31.69
N GLN A 65 19.97 -4.76 -31.84
CA GLN A 65 20.67 -5.41 -32.97
C GLN A 65 19.68 -5.86 -34.06
N GLY A 66 18.43 -5.36 -34.01
CA GLY A 66 17.37 -5.70 -34.94
C GLY A 66 16.83 -7.14 -34.78
N GLY A 67 17.28 -7.89 -33.81
CA GLY A 67 16.88 -9.28 -33.56
C GLY A 67 15.50 -9.37 -32.87
N PHE A 68 14.72 -10.40 -33.22
CA PHE A 68 13.46 -10.70 -32.57
C PHE A 68 13.27 -12.20 -32.37
N SER A 69 12.41 -12.55 -31.42
CA SER A 69 11.85 -13.90 -31.24
C SER A 69 10.37 -13.76 -30.88
N LEU A 70 9.52 -14.55 -31.52
CA LEU A 70 8.08 -14.54 -31.32
C LEU A 70 7.55 -15.97 -31.34
N ASN A 71 6.83 -16.37 -30.30
CA ASN A 71 6.13 -17.65 -30.25
C ASN A 71 4.68 -17.44 -30.69
N VAL A 72 4.29 -18.14 -31.74
CA VAL A 72 2.95 -18.12 -32.32
C VAL A 72 2.30 -19.48 -32.17
N PRO A 73 1.09 -19.61 -31.59
CA PRO A 73 0.36 -20.86 -31.57
C PRO A 73 0.21 -21.47 -32.96
N THR A 74 0.44 -22.80 -33.10
CA THR A 74 0.31 -23.49 -34.41
C THR A 74 -1.07 -23.38 -35.03
N ALA A 75 -2.10 -23.13 -34.23
CA ALA A 75 -3.45 -22.79 -34.71
C ALA A 75 -3.48 -21.56 -35.63
N TYR A 76 -2.46 -20.70 -35.56
CA TYR A 76 -2.34 -19.48 -36.39
C TYR A 76 -1.25 -19.57 -37.44
N ALA A 77 -0.73 -20.75 -37.70
CA ALA A 77 0.37 -20.99 -38.65
C ALA A 77 0.04 -20.55 -40.11
N THR A 78 -1.22 -20.37 -40.44
CA THR A 78 -1.69 -19.90 -41.73
C THR A 78 -1.89 -18.39 -41.79
N ASP A 79 -1.78 -17.69 -40.66
CA ASP A 79 -1.97 -16.24 -40.60
C ASP A 79 -0.75 -15.50 -41.18
N SER A 80 -0.86 -14.17 -41.27
CA SER A 80 0.22 -13.32 -41.78
C SER A 80 0.88 -12.53 -40.66
N LEU A 81 2.20 -12.40 -40.74
CA LEU A 81 3.01 -11.54 -39.87
C LEU A 81 3.11 -10.15 -40.54
N GLN A 82 2.78 -9.11 -39.83
CA GLN A 82 3.03 -7.75 -40.21
C GLN A 82 4.26 -7.22 -39.47
N VAL A 83 5.22 -6.70 -40.23
CA VAL A 83 6.41 -6.03 -39.70
C VAL A 83 6.38 -4.57 -40.08
N SER A 84 6.45 -3.70 -39.08
CA SER A 84 6.37 -2.25 -39.25
C SER A 84 7.37 -1.56 -38.34
N CYS A 85 7.97 -0.48 -38.87
CA CYS A 85 8.80 0.42 -38.10
C CYS A 85 8.60 1.84 -38.58
N VAL A 86 8.65 2.79 -37.64
CA VAL A 86 8.56 4.21 -37.97
C VAL A 86 9.73 4.59 -38.89
N GLY A 87 9.40 5.26 -40.03
CA GLY A 87 10.38 5.62 -41.05
C GLY A 87 10.65 4.51 -42.09
N TYR A 88 9.92 3.40 -42.04
CA TYR A 88 10.00 2.32 -43.01
C TYR A 88 8.62 1.91 -43.52
N GLN A 89 8.57 1.37 -44.74
CA GLN A 89 7.36 0.75 -45.25
C GLN A 89 7.07 -0.56 -44.54
N SER A 90 5.80 -0.73 -44.13
CA SER A 90 5.38 -1.98 -43.48
C SER A 90 5.40 -3.12 -44.52
N THR A 91 5.87 -4.27 -44.13
CA THR A 91 5.85 -5.49 -44.92
C THR A 91 4.98 -6.56 -44.28
N ARG A 92 4.44 -7.45 -45.09
CA ARG A 92 3.66 -8.62 -44.64
C ARG A 92 4.31 -9.89 -45.13
N LEU A 93 4.34 -10.90 -44.27
CA LEU A 93 4.92 -12.20 -44.55
C LEU A 93 3.93 -13.28 -44.08
N ALA A 94 3.70 -14.30 -44.90
CA ALA A 94 2.94 -15.47 -44.46
C ALA A 94 3.75 -16.21 -43.36
N LEU A 95 3.12 -16.59 -42.27
CA LEU A 95 3.77 -17.35 -41.19
C LEU A 95 4.32 -18.69 -41.70
N SER A 96 3.65 -19.30 -42.67
CA SER A 96 4.09 -20.54 -43.37
C SER A 96 5.42 -20.38 -44.09
N ALA A 97 5.77 -19.17 -44.55
CA ALA A 97 7.02 -18.88 -45.28
C ALA A 97 8.22 -18.62 -44.35
N VAL A 98 8.00 -18.49 -43.05
CA VAL A 98 9.06 -18.14 -42.07
C VAL A 98 9.22 -19.18 -40.97
N LYS A 99 8.64 -20.35 -41.19
CA LYS A 99 8.67 -21.49 -40.24
C LYS A 99 10.07 -22.08 -40.15
N ASP A 100 10.55 -22.30 -38.94
CA ASP A 100 11.77 -23.06 -38.59
C ASP A 100 13.12 -22.55 -39.18
N GLN A 101 13.18 -21.27 -39.59
CA GLN A 101 14.39 -20.62 -40.08
C GLN A 101 14.64 -19.27 -39.40
N MET A 102 15.93 -18.91 -39.23
CA MET A 102 16.31 -17.54 -38.82
C MET A 102 16.04 -16.57 -39.98
N VAL A 103 15.04 -15.75 -39.88
CA VAL A 103 14.53 -14.89 -40.94
C VAL A 103 15.18 -13.51 -40.91
N ILE A 104 15.67 -13.04 -42.05
CA ILE A 104 16.09 -11.63 -42.21
C ILE A 104 15.00 -10.87 -42.97
N ILE A 105 14.30 -10.02 -42.23
CA ILE A 105 13.24 -9.18 -42.78
C ILE A 105 13.83 -7.83 -43.15
N ARG A 106 13.70 -7.45 -44.46
CA ARG A 106 14.21 -6.20 -44.98
C ARG A 106 13.07 -5.21 -45.10
N LEU A 107 13.21 -4.07 -44.39
CA LEU A 107 12.26 -2.97 -44.52
C LEU A 107 12.84 -1.89 -45.44
N GLN A 108 12.08 -1.47 -46.39
CA GLN A 108 12.41 -0.34 -47.26
C GLN A 108 12.20 0.95 -46.50
N SER A 109 13.19 1.83 -46.50
CA SER A 109 13.04 3.20 -45.98
C SER A 109 11.91 3.91 -46.69
N ALA A 110 10.95 4.42 -45.94
CA ALA A 110 9.98 5.34 -46.50
C ALA A 110 10.75 6.61 -46.90
N ALA A 111 10.83 6.90 -48.19
CA ALA A 111 11.47 8.11 -48.67
C ALA A 111 10.75 9.31 -48.00
N VAL A 112 11.46 10.06 -47.17
CA VAL A 112 10.98 11.30 -46.57
C VAL A 112 11.11 12.36 -47.68
N THR A 113 10.16 12.39 -48.56
CA THR A 113 9.88 13.61 -49.35
C THR A 113 9.10 14.50 -48.40
N LEU A 114 9.75 15.54 -47.89
CA LEU A 114 9.07 16.64 -47.23
C LEU A 114 8.19 17.32 -48.26
N ALA A 115 7.02 16.78 -48.49
CA ALA A 115 5.99 17.48 -49.25
C ALA A 115 5.47 18.59 -48.33
N GLU A 116 5.78 19.83 -48.70
CA GLU A 116 5.16 21.01 -48.15
C GLU A 116 3.67 20.95 -48.51
N VAL A 117 2.84 20.43 -47.62
CA VAL A 117 1.39 20.47 -47.79
C VAL A 117 0.94 21.87 -47.44
N GLN A 118 0.73 22.68 -48.45
CA GLN A 118 -0.02 23.92 -48.32
C GLN A 118 -1.48 23.59 -48.00
N VAL A 119 -1.81 23.56 -46.71
CA VAL A 119 -3.19 23.58 -46.24
C VAL A 119 -3.51 25.01 -45.85
N GLN A 120 -4.40 25.65 -46.61
CA GLN A 120 -5.08 26.88 -46.24
C GLN A 120 -6.08 26.61 -45.10
N ALA A 121 -5.58 26.45 -43.91
CA ALA A 121 -6.26 26.57 -42.62
C ALA A 121 -5.17 26.82 -41.57
N ARG A 122 -5.45 27.60 -40.55
CA ARG A 122 -4.55 27.96 -39.48
C ARG A 122 -3.64 26.77 -39.11
N ARG A 123 -2.33 26.85 -39.39
CA ARG A 123 -1.38 25.74 -39.13
C ARG A 123 -1.47 25.33 -37.65
N LYS A 124 -1.93 24.10 -37.40
CA LYS A 124 -1.95 23.56 -36.03
C LYS A 124 -0.54 23.54 -35.50
N THR A 125 -0.36 24.04 -34.31
CA THR A 125 0.93 23.93 -33.58
C THR A 125 1.13 22.53 -33.00
N ALA A 126 2.36 22.16 -32.68
CA ALA A 126 2.64 20.91 -31.95
C ALA A 126 1.85 20.82 -30.64
N ALA A 127 1.69 21.94 -29.95
CA ALA A 127 0.91 22.02 -28.71
C ALA A 127 -0.59 21.75 -28.95
N ASP A 128 -1.16 22.26 -30.04
CA ASP A 128 -2.57 22.01 -30.40
C ASP A 128 -2.80 20.52 -30.68
N ILE A 129 -1.88 19.86 -31.38
CA ILE A 129 -1.96 18.44 -31.71
C ILE A 129 -1.90 17.60 -30.41
N ILE A 130 -1.02 17.95 -29.45
CA ILE A 130 -0.98 17.25 -28.16
C ILE A 130 -2.31 17.42 -27.41
N ARG A 131 -2.87 18.65 -27.36
CA ARG A 131 -4.17 18.89 -26.68
C ARG A 131 -5.31 18.09 -27.33
N GLU A 132 -5.37 18.08 -28.64
CA GLU A 132 -6.38 17.30 -29.39
C GLU A 132 -6.19 15.80 -29.19
N ALA A 133 -4.95 15.29 -29.15
CA ALA A 133 -4.65 13.89 -28.91
C ALA A 133 -5.04 13.46 -27.48
N VAL A 134 -4.78 14.30 -26.48
CA VAL A 134 -5.23 14.08 -25.09
C VAL A 134 -6.75 14.07 -25.00
N ALA A 135 -7.43 15.00 -25.64
CA ALA A 135 -8.89 15.04 -25.70
C ALA A 135 -9.50 13.81 -26.43
N ALA A 136 -8.75 13.20 -27.33
CA ALA A 136 -9.17 12.03 -28.10
C ALA A 136 -8.94 10.68 -27.35
N ILE A 137 -8.32 10.69 -26.18
CA ILE A 137 -8.04 9.46 -25.40
C ILE A 137 -9.31 8.61 -25.16
N PRO A 138 -10.45 9.14 -24.69
CA PRO A 138 -11.64 8.32 -24.46
C PRO A 138 -12.22 7.70 -25.75
N ARG A 139 -11.96 8.31 -26.90
CA ARG A 139 -12.39 7.79 -28.20
C ARG A 139 -11.47 6.68 -28.71
N ASN A 140 -10.18 6.79 -28.45
CA ASN A 140 -9.16 5.91 -29.02
C ASN A 140 -8.83 4.69 -28.14
N TYR A 141 -8.98 4.78 -26.81
CA TYR A 141 -8.59 3.75 -25.87
C TYR A 141 -9.80 3.20 -25.11
N ASP A 142 -9.64 2.04 -24.45
CA ASP A 142 -10.77 1.40 -23.77
C ASP A 142 -11.30 2.22 -22.59
N THR A 143 -12.61 2.42 -22.59
CA THR A 143 -13.36 3.02 -21.48
C THR A 143 -13.99 1.97 -20.56
N THR A 144 -13.72 0.69 -20.81
CA THR A 144 -14.03 -0.45 -19.96
C THR A 144 -12.75 -1.19 -19.60
N SER A 145 -12.75 -1.94 -18.50
CA SER A 145 -11.61 -2.76 -18.13
C SER A 145 -11.33 -3.85 -19.16
N VAL A 146 -10.06 -4.23 -19.33
CA VAL A 146 -9.65 -5.30 -20.23
C VAL A 146 -8.60 -6.20 -19.56
N LEU A 147 -8.71 -7.51 -19.80
CA LEU A 147 -7.71 -8.48 -19.36
C LEU A 147 -6.68 -8.68 -20.46
N LEU A 148 -5.41 -8.48 -20.11
CA LEU A 148 -4.29 -8.66 -21.05
C LEU A 148 -3.38 -9.79 -20.51
N THR A 149 -2.66 -10.46 -21.41
CA THR A 149 -1.52 -11.31 -21.03
C THR A 149 -0.24 -10.64 -21.50
N ALA A 150 0.76 -10.60 -20.65
CA ALA A 150 2.03 -9.93 -20.94
C ALA A 150 3.24 -10.80 -20.55
N LEU A 151 4.32 -10.65 -21.32
CA LEU A 151 5.63 -11.17 -21.01
C LEU A 151 6.49 -10.04 -20.44
N TYR A 152 7.05 -10.27 -19.26
CA TYR A 152 8.01 -9.38 -18.61
C TYR A 152 9.40 -9.98 -18.64
N ARG A 153 10.41 -9.15 -18.96
CA ARG A 153 11.83 -9.47 -18.84
C ARG A 153 12.57 -8.37 -18.13
N GLU A 154 13.55 -8.76 -17.32
CA GLU A 154 14.44 -7.86 -16.63
C GLU A 154 15.83 -8.44 -16.60
N ASP A 155 16.81 -7.67 -17.06
CA ASP A 155 18.23 -7.98 -16.96
C ASP A 155 18.94 -6.89 -16.17
N GLN A 156 19.73 -7.29 -15.18
CA GLN A 156 20.54 -6.41 -14.37
C GLN A 156 22.03 -6.77 -14.53
N GLU A 157 22.84 -5.76 -14.78
CA GLU A 157 24.29 -5.86 -14.91
C GLU A 157 24.96 -4.93 -13.89
N PHE A 158 26.01 -5.42 -13.27
CA PHE A 158 26.87 -4.62 -12.41
C PHE A 158 28.29 -4.66 -12.96
N ASP A 159 28.84 -3.48 -13.28
CA ASP A 159 30.17 -3.31 -13.86
C ASP A 159 30.40 -4.23 -15.08
N GLY A 160 29.40 -4.30 -15.97
CA GLY A 160 29.41 -5.11 -17.19
C GLY A 160 29.18 -6.60 -17.01
N LYS A 161 28.93 -7.08 -15.80
CA LYS A 161 28.65 -8.49 -15.51
C LYS A 161 27.20 -8.71 -15.09
N PRO A 162 26.56 -9.80 -15.54
CA PRO A 162 25.16 -10.06 -15.18
C PRO A 162 25.02 -10.39 -13.68
N VAL A 163 23.98 -9.83 -13.06
CA VAL A 163 23.66 -10.02 -11.63
C VAL A 163 22.32 -10.73 -11.46
N VAL A 164 21.31 -10.36 -12.27
CA VAL A 164 19.97 -10.92 -12.23
C VAL A 164 19.40 -10.97 -13.64
N SER A 165 18.70 -12.05 -13.95
CA SER A 165 17.84 -12.14 -15.13
C SER A 165 16.50 -12.74 -14.71
N ASN A 166 15.40 -12.03 -14.95
CA ASN A 166 14.04 -12.42 -14.63
C ASN A 166 13.20 -12.49 -15.89
N GLU A 167 12.35 -13.50 -15.98
CA GLU A 167 11.29 -13.59 -16.98
C GLU A 167 9.98 -14.00 -16.30
N ALA A 168 8.87 -13.40 -16.68
CA ALA A 168 7.56 -13.73 -16.14
C ALA A 168 6.45 -13.58 -17.18
N VAL A 169 5.47 -14.48 -17.13
CA VAL A 169 4.19 -14.35 -17.82
C VAL A 169 3.19 -13.82 -16.82
N LEU A 170 2.53 -12.76 -17.18
CA LEU A 170 1.65 -11.98 -16.30
C LEU A 170 0.25 -11.90 -16.88
N SER A 171 -0.76 -12.06 -16.04
CA SER A 171 -2.11 -11.59 -16.32
C SER A 171 -2.21 -10.15 -15.89
N PHE A 172 -2.66 -9.27 -16.78
CA PHE A 172 -2.70 -7.84 -16.57
C PHE A 172 -4.15 -7.34 -16.61
N TYR A 173 -4.71 -7.00 -15.47
CA TYR A 173 -5.96 -6.25 -15.40
C TYR A 173 -5.67 -4.79 -15.71
N LYS A 174 -6.16 -4.33 -16.86
CA LYS A 174 -6.08 -2.95 -17.31
C LYS A 174 -7.39 -2.25 -17.01
N SER A 175 -7.36 -1.28 -16.10
CA SER A 175 -8.53 -0.48 -15.75
C SER A 175 -8.88 0.51 -16.88
N PRO A 176 -10.11 1.05 -16.95
CA PRO A 176 -10.53 1.99 -18.00
C PRO A 176 -9.66 3.24 -18.09
N TYR A 177 -9.40 3.75 -19.30
CA TYR A 177 -8.56 4.95 -19.53
C TYR A 177 -9.25 6.26 -19.10
N ASN A 178 -10.54 6.26 -18.86
CA ASN A 178 -11.31 7.41 -18.37
C ASN A 178 -11.44 7.46 -16.83
N GLN A 179 -10.79 6.57 -16.10
CA GLN A 179 -10.80 6.60 -14.64
C GLN A 179 -9.81 7.62 -14.08
N PRO A 180 -10.25 8.49 -13.15
CA PRO A 180 -9.36 9.48 -12.51
C PRO A 180 -8.23 8.85 -11.67
N LYS A 181 -8.51 7.70 -11.04
CA LYS A 181 -7.54 6.91 -10.28
C LYS A 181 -7.50 5.49 -10.87
N PRO A 182 -6.53 5.17 -11.73
CA PRO A 182 -6.41 3.84 -12.31
C PRO A 182 -6.05 2.80 -11.24
N ASN A 183 -6.65 1.62 -11.37
CA ASN A 183 -6.38 0.46 -10.54
C ASN A 183 -5.86 -0.69 -11.42
N ASP A 184 -4.76 -0.46 -12.13
CA ASP A 184 -4.10 -1.48 -12.94
C ASP A 184 -3.44 -2.52 -12.02
N GLN A 185 -3.59 -3.82 -12.34
CA GLN A 185 -3.08 -4.91 -11.50
C GLN A 185 -2.35 -5.95 -12.36
N LEU A 186 -1.25 -6.47 -11.83
CA LEU A 186 -0.51 -7.59 -12.43
C LEU A 186 -0.65 -8.83 -11.54
N LYS A 187 -0.96 -9.98 -12.16
CA LYS A 187 -0.99 -11.29 -11.49
C LYS A 187 0.03 -12.20 -12.16
N LEU A 188 0.94 -12.77 -11.37
CA LEU A 188 1.94 -13.71 -11.87
C LEU A 188 1.26 -15.03 -12.26
N ILE A 189 1.45 -15.47 -13.52
CA ILE A 189 1.02 -16.77 -14.00
C ILE A 189 2.17 -17.77 -13.87
N SER A 190 3.34 -17.40 -14.41
CA SER A 190 4.56 -18.23 -14.35
C SER A 190 5.79 -17.36 -14.50
N GLY A 191 6.93 -17.83 -14.06
CA GLY A 191 8.16 -17.05 -14.19
C GLY A 191 9.40 -17.85 -13.82
N ARG A 192 10.54 -17.34 -14.25
CA ARG A 192 11.85 -17.85 -13.87
C ARG A 192 12.77 -16.71 -13.46
N LYS A 193 13.61 -16.99 -12.48
CA LYS A 193 14.63 -16.05 -12.01
C LYS A 193 15.99 -16.73 -12.03
N LYS A 194 16.98 -16.05 -12.56
CA LYS A 194 18.38 -16.46 -12.49
C LYS A 194 19.15 -15.40 -11.72
N GLU A 195 19.67 -15.74 -10.58
CA GLU A 195 20.59 -14.92 -9.80
C GLU A 195 22.02 -15.42 -10.02
N TYR A 196 22.91 -14.48 -10.27
CA TYR A 196 24.34 -14.76 -10.40
C TYR A 196 25.03 -14.46 -9.07
N ASP A 197 26.17 -15.10 -8.81
CA ASP A 197 26.90 -14.95 -7.56
C ASP A 197 27.34 -13.49 -7.34
N ARG A 198 26.69 -12.82 -6.41
CA ARG A 198 26.91 -11.41 -6.07
C ARG A 198 28.13 -11.21 -5.16
N SER A 199 28.57 -12.24 -4.45
CA SER A 199 29.72 -12.17 -3.55
C SER A 199 30.99 -11.76 -4.30
N ARG A 200 31.11 -12.18 -5.56
CA ARG A 200 32.21 -11.83 -6.48
C ARG A 200 32.30 -10.35 -6.83
N HIS A 201 31.28 -9.57 -6.48
CA HIS A 201 31.17 -8.15 -6.82
C HIS A 201 31.27 -7.24 -5.59
N ASN A 202 31.53 -7.77 -4.41
CA ASN A 202 31.52 -7.04 -3.13
C ASN A 202 30.19 -6.32 -2.86
N LEU A 203 29.08 -6.78 -3.50
CA LEU A 203 27.75 -6.22 -3.29
C LEU A 203 27.07 -6.88 -2.10
N PRO A 204 26.30 -6.12 -1.32
CA PRO A 204 25.42 -6.71 -0.32
C PRO A 204 24.41 -7.66 -0.98
N PRO A 205 24.09 -8.81 -0.37
CA PRO A 205 23.19 -9.80 -0.95
C PRO A 205 21.76 -9.29 -1.20
N PHE A 206 21.39 -8.16 -0.59
CA PHE A 206 20.01 -7.67 -0.57
C PHE A 206 19.72 -6.45 -1.45
N VAL A 207 20.71 -5.85 -2.09
CA VAL A 207 20.51 -4.66 -2.93
C VAL A 207 19.80 -5.09 -4.22
N ASN A 208 18.55 -4.69 -4.36
CA ASN A 208 17.79 -4.78 -5.59
C ASN A 208 17.31 -3.37 -5.96
N LEU A 209 17.79 -2.85 -7.07
CA LEU A 209 17.41 -1.52 -7.58
C LEU A 209 16.26 -1.58 -8.58
N SER A 210 15.71 -2.77 -8.86
CA SER A 210 14.58 -2.93 -9.77
C SER A 210 13.24 -2.91 -9.04
N ASN A 211 12.28 -2.23 -9.63
CA ASN A 211 10.88 -2.22 -9.20
C ASN A 211 10.06 -3.38 -9.80
N GLY A 212 10.74 -4.31 -10.49
CA GLY A 212 10.09 -5.45 -11.13
C GLY A 212 9.07 -5.04 -12.19
N ALA A 213 8.15 -5.96 -12.49
CA ALA A 213 7.12 -5.76 -13.52
C ALA A 213 6.18 -4.57 -13.24
N ASN A 214 5.98 -4.21 -11.98
CA ASN A 214 5.16 -3.06 -11.60
C ASN A 214 5.66 -1.74 -12.20
N SER A 215 6.97 -1.61 -12.42
CA SER A 215 7.53 -0.43 -13.05
C SER A 215 6.96 -0.17 -14.45
N SER A 216 6.54 -1.22 -15.16
CA SER A 216 5.97 -1.12 -16.50
C SER A 216 4.58 -0.48 -16.52
N LEU A 217 3.83 -0.51 -15.41
CA LEU A 217 2.52 0.15 -15.29
C LEU A 217 2.63 1.68 -15.41
N TYR A 218 3.75 2.25 -14.98
CA TYR A 218 4.02 3.70 -15.10
C TYR A 218 4.44 4.13 -16.50
N GLY A 219 4.83 3.20 -17.36
CA GLY A 219 5.20 3.50 -18.74
C GLY A 219 4.01 3.88 -19.63
N ASP A 220 2.78 3.71 -19.16
CA ASP A 220 1.58 4.08 -19.91
C ASP A 220 1.21 5.55 -19.67
N LEU A 221 1.90 6.47 -20.35
CA LEU A 221 1.68 7.92 -20.23
C LEU A 221 0.24 8.34 -20.57
N VAL A 222 -0.44 7.60 -21.44
CA VAL A 222 -1.82 7.92 -21.89
C VAL A 222 -2.84 7.67 -20.77
N LYS A 223 -2.48 6.85 -19.79
CA LYS A 223 -3.37 6.47 -18.68
C LYS A 223 -3.68 7.63 -17.72
N LEU A 224 -2.73 8.51 -17.48
CA LEU A 224 -2.83 9.63 -16.54
C LEU A 224 -2.41 10.95 -17.19
N PRO A 225 -3.12 11.43 -18.22
CA PRO A 225 -2.72 12.62 -18.96
C PRO A 225 -2.70 13.89 -18.11
N ASN A 226 -3.45 13.92 -17.01
CA ASN A 226 -3.55 15.06 -16.09
C ASN A 226 -2.62 14.97 -14.88
N ASP A 227 -1.80 13.89 -14.75
CA ASP A 227 -0.80 13.82 -13.69
C ASP A 227 0.20 14.98 -13.83
N LYS A 228 0.51 15.64 -12.70
CA LYS A 228 1.39 16.82 -12.68
C LYS A 228 2.82 16.56 -13.20
N ASN A 229 3.26 15.31 -13.19
CA ASN A 229 4.56 14.92 -13.71
C ASN A 229 4.50 14.32 -15.12
N ASN A 230 3.30 14.14 -15.68
CA ASN A 230 3.15 13.53 -17.00
C ASN A 230 3.54 14.52 -18.10
N LEU A 231 4.36 14.05 -19.04
CA LEU A 231 4.82 14.81 -20.20
C LEU A 231 3.66 15.33 -21.06
N ILE A 232 2.61 14.52 -21.27
CA ILE A 232 1.46 14.91 -22.11
C ILE A 232 0.43 15.75 -21.37
N ASN A 233 0.65 16.07 -20.10
CA ASN A 233 -0.16 17.06 -19.39
C ASN A 233 -0.04 18.40 -20.11
N THR A 234 -1.17 18.93 -20.54
CA THR A 234 -1.22 20.15 -21.36
C THR A 234 -0.63 21.38 -20.66
N ARG A 235 -0.59 21.38 -19.32
CA ARG A 235 0.06 22.41 -18.51
C ARG A 235 1.59 22.33 -18.58
N ASN A 236 2.16 21.15 -18.78
CA ASN A 236 3.60 20.95 -18.83
C ASN A 236 4.21 21.29 -20.20
N ILE A 237 3.40 21.42 -21.24
CA ILE A 237 3.85 21.74 -22.61
C ILE A 237 4.70 23.01 -22.63
N ARG A 238 4.39 24.00 -21.82
CA ARG A 238 5.10 25.29 -21.69
C ARG A 238 6.58 25.19 -21.29
N TYR A 239 6.98 24.06 -20.71
CA TYR A 239 8.37 23.85 -20.29
C TYR A 239 9.26 23.34 -21.42
N TYR A 240 8.68 23.02 -22.57
CA TYR A 240 9.37 22.36 -23.68
C TYR A 240 9.34 23.21 -24.97
N ASP A 241 10.48 23.21 -25.65
CA ASP A 241 10.54 23.64 -27.05
C ASP A 241 10.05 22.48 -27.92
N LEU A 242 8.96 22.67 -28.60
CA LEU A 242 8.30 21.66 -29.41
C LEU A 242 8.61 21.89 -30.89
N SER A 243 8.98 20.84 -31.60
CA SER A 243 9.05 20.84 -33.07
C SER A 243 8.16 19.75 -33.64
N LEU A 244 7.46 20.09 -34.71
CA LEU A 244 6.51 19.21 -35.40
C LEU A 244 7.09 18.77 -36.74
N SER A 245 7.06 17.47 -37.01
CA SER A 245 7.26 16.90 -38.35
C SER A 245 6.16 15.89 -38.67
N VAL A 246 5.95 15.60 -39.93
CA VAL A 246 4.96 14.63 -40.40
C VAL A 246 5.69 13.49 -41.10
N LEU A 247 5.45 12.27 -40.65
CA LEU A 247 5.87 11.07 -41.37
C LEU A 247 4.76 10.72 -42.39
N ALA A 248 5.11 10.80 -43.66
CA ALA A 248 4.22 10.38 -44.76
C ALA A 248 4.23 8.85 -44.87
N GLY A 249 3.12 8.25 -45.31
CA GLY A 249 2.97 6.81 -45.47
C GLY A 249 1.50 6.42 -45.57
N ASN A 250 1.21 5.13 -45.71
CA ASN A 250 -0.17 4.62 -45.73
C ASN A 250 -0.97 5.00 -44.48
N ARG A 251 -0.26 5.36 -43.43
CA ARG A 251 -0.81 5.89 -42.16
C ARG A 251 0.09 7.05 -41.71
N PRO A 252 -0.27 8.29 -42.06
CA PRO A 252 0.54 9.45 -41.71
C PRO A 252 0.54 9.67 -40.18
N MET A 253 1.69 10.13 -39.64
CA MET A 253 1.87 10.36 -38.21
C MET A 253 2.47 11.75 -37.96
N TYR A 254 1.96 12.44 -36.98
CA TYR A 254 2.64 13.58 -36.36
C TYR A 254 3.78 13.08 -35.48
N VAL A 255 4.96 13.62 -35.66
CA VAL A 255 6.11 13.38 -34.76
C VAL A 255 6.45 14.71 -34.12
N ILE A 256 6.22 14.77 -32.81
CA ILE A 256 6.50 15.94 -32.00
C ILE A 256 7.75 15.65 -31.16
N THR A 257 8.82 16.37 -31.51
CA THR A 257 10.05 16.33 -30.68
C THR A 257 9.95 17.40 -29.60
N PHE A 258 10.24 17.04 -28.37
CA PHE A 258 10.23 17.94 -27.24
C PHE A 258 11.60 17.97 -26.56
N ASN A 259 12.12 19.16 -26.37
CA ASN A 259 13.39 19.42 -25.69
C ASN A 259 13.18 20.45 -24.58
N PRO A 260 14.06 20.50 -23.56
CA PRO A 260 13.99 21.56 -22.56
C PRO A 260 13.97 22.95 -23.20
N GLY A 261 12.91 23.71 -22.92
CA GLY A 261 12.77 25.07 -23.35
C GLY A 261 13.57 26.06 -22.52
N LYS A 262 13.27 27.36 -22.64
CA LYS A 262 13.90 28.40 -21.81
C LYS A 262 13.72 28.15 -20.32
N ARG A 263 12.61 27.54 -19.91
CA ARG A 263 12.22 27.19 -18.55
C ARG A 263 12.74 25.81 -18.12
N LYS A 264 14.06 25.59 -18.27
CA LYS A 264 14.75 24.29 -18.14
C LYS A 264 14.53 23.54 -16.82
N ARG A 265 14.28 24.24 -15.71
CA ARG A 265 14.16 23.63 -14.37
C ARG A 265 12.99 22.65 -14.24
N LYS A 266 11.90 22.81 -15.01
CA LYS A 266 10.71 21.95 -15.00
C LYS A 266 10.61 21.02 -16.22
N ALA A 267 11.58 21.03 -17.10
CA ALA A 267 11.67 20.12 -18.25
C ALA A 267 12.47 18.85 -17.87
N TYR A 268 11.81 17.93 -17.21
CA TYR A 268 12.45 16.74 -16.62
C TYR A 268 12.84 15.68 -17.63
N VAL A 269 12.29 15.71 -18.81
CA VAL A 269 12.53 14.72 -19.88
C VAL A 269 12.67 15.41 -21.24
N LYS A 270 13.27 14.72 -22.21
CA LYS A 270 13.32 15.11 -23.63
C LYS A 270 13.04 13.89 -24.49
N GLY A 271 12.49 14.07 -25.69
CA GLY A 271 12.19 12.91 -26.54
C GLY A 271 11.24 13.19 -27.68
N LYS A 272 10.41 12.20 -28.03
CA LYS A 272 9.46 12.25 -29.15
C LYS A 272 8.12 11.63 -28.82
N LEU A 273 7.05 12.23 -29.31
CA LEU A 273 5.70 11.69 -29.35
C LEU A 273 5.32 11.39 -30.78
N TYR A 274 4.80 10.20 -31.03
CA TYR A 274 4.27 9.77 -32.34
C TYR A 274 2.76 9.65 -32.20
N ILE A 275 2.03 10.42 -33.00
CA ILE A 275 0.56 10.54 -32.95
C ILE A 275 0.01 10.22 -34.32
N ASP A 276 -0.94 9.31 -34.40
CA ASP A 276 -1.64 8.99 -35.64
C ASP A 276 -2.43 10.19 -36.14
N ALA A 277 -2.20 10.62 -37.38
CA ALA A 277 -2.76 11.88 -37.91
C ALA A 277 -4.27 11.78 -38.14
N GLN A 278 -4.86 10.59 -38.29
CA GLN A 278 -6.29 10.40 -38.54
C GLN A 278 -7.09 10.26 -37.25
N SER A 279 -6.63 9.38 -36.36
CA SER A 279 -7.33 9.09 -35.12
C SER A 279 -6.91 10.00 -33.95
N LEU A 280 -5.75 10.64 -34.02
CA LEU A 280 -5.09 11.37 -32.96
C LEU A 280 -4.70 10.47 -31.75
N ALA A 281 -4.54 9.18 -32.00
CA ALA A 281 -4.05 8.25 -30.96
C ALA A 281 -2.53 8.38 -30.82
N PHE A 282 -2.03 8.28 -29.58
CA PHE A 282 -0.61 8.08 -29.34
C PHE A 282 -0.22 6.69 -29.82
N VAL A 283 0.75 6.61 -30.71
CA VAL A 283 1.27 5.35 -31.27
C VAL A 283 2.52 4.91 -30.53
N ARG A 284 3.36 5.89 -30.16
CA ARG A 284 4.62 5.63 -29.46
C ARG A 284 5.06 6.88 -28.72
N THR A 285 5.69 6.65 -27.58
CA THR A 285 6.36 7.67 -26.78
C THR A 285 7.80 7.23 -26.54
N GLU A 286 8.74 8.13 -26.71
CA GLU A 286 10.17 7.89 -26.43
C GLU A 286 10.69 9.05 -25.64
N TRP A 287 11.33 8.79 -24.51
CA TRP A 287 11.93 9.86 -23.76
C TRP A 287 13.16 9.42 -22.96
N GLN A 288 13.98 10.39 -22.66
CA GLN A 288 15.16 10.30 -21.83
C GLN A 288 15.11 11.39 -20.76
N ILE A 289 15.57 11.08 -19.56
CA ILE A 289 15.66 12.04 -18.47
C ILE A 289 16.67 13.15 -18.79
N THR A 290 16.36 14.38 -18.39
CA THR A 290 17.27 15.54 -18.49
C THR A 290 18.10 15.67 -17.20
N GLN A 291 19.07 16.58 -17.16
CA GLN A 291 19.80 16.87 -15.93
C GLN A 291 18.85 17.35 -14.82
N ALA A 292 17.92 18.26 -15.12
CA ALA A 292 16.89 18.69 -14.15
C ALA A 292 16.03 17.53 -13.64
N GLY A 293 15.72 16.57 -14.51
CA GLY A 293 15.03 15.35 -14.14
C GLY A 293 15.87 14.43 -13.26
N LEU A 294 17.15 14.28 -13.55
CA LEU A 294 18.10 13.52 -12.73
C LEU A 294 18.28 14.15 -11.34
N ASP A 295 18.38 15.47 -11.27
CA ASP A 295 18.50 16.20 -10.00
C ASP A 295 17.25 15.99 -9.17
N LYS A 296 16.05 16.13 -9.77
CA LYS A 296 14.78 15.85 -9.13
C LYS A 296 14.68 14.40 -8.64
N GLU A 297 15.03 13.41 -9.47
CA GLU A 297 14.96 11.99 -9.10
C GLU A 297 16.00 11.65 -8.03
N ASN A 298 17.20 12.18 -8.14
CA ASN A 298 18.24 12.01 -7.13
C ASN A 298 17.85 12.67 -5.80
N ASN A 299 17.13 13.78 -5.81
CA ASN A 299 16.59 14.40 -4.61
C ASN A 299 15.40 13.62 -4.07
N ARG A 300 14.47 13.15 -4.91
CA ARG A 300 13.33 12.33 -4.53
C ARG A 300 13.76 10.98 -3.95
N SER A 301 14.82 10.38 -4.50
CA SER A 301 15.35 9.07 -4.08
C SER A 301 16.34 9.18 -2.92
N TRP A 302 16.58 10.40 -2.38
CA TRP A 302 17.64 10.62 -1.39
C TRP A 302 17.43 9.81 -0.11
N VAL A 303 16.18 9.52 0.31
CA VAL A 303 15.86 8.64 1.46
C VAL A 303 16.46 7.25 1.24
N LEU A 304 16.21 6.66 0.06
CA LEU A 304 16.82 5.37 -0.30
C LEU A 304 18.34 5.42 -0.33
N LYS A 305 18.86 6.49 -0.89
CA LYS A 305 20.31 6.69 -1.02
C LYS A 305 20.93 6.81 0.36
N LYS A 306 20.33 7.56 1.26
CA LYS A 306 20.78 7.70 2.65
C LYS A 306 20.64 6.38 3.42
N MET A 307 19.57 5.63 3.19
CA MET A 307 19.39 4.28 3.75
C MET A 307 20.47 3.31 3.22
N ALA A 308 20.70 3.30 1.92
CA ALA A 308 21.76 2.50 1.31
C ALA A 308 23.15 2.90 1.87
N SER A 309 23.36 4.20 2.12
CA SER A 309 24.61 4.73 2.71
C SER A 309 24.77 4.30 4.17
N ILE A 310 23.75 4.46 5.00
CA ILE A 310 23.84 4.15 6.45
C ILE A 310 23.98 2.64 6.68
N ILE A 311 23.18 1.83 6.03
CA ILE A 311 23.04 0.41 6.36
C ILE A 311 23.98 -0.45 5.53
N HIS A 312 24.11 -0.15 4.26
CA HIS A 312 24.98 -0.91 3.35
C HIS A 312 26.30 -0.22 3.02
N LYS A 313 26.51 1.02 3.53
CA LYS A 313 27.63 1.87 3.18
C LYS A 313 27.78 2.04 1.66
N LEU A 314 26.63 2.15 0.96
CA LEU A 314 26.54 2.35 -0.48
C LEU A 314 26.04 3.77 -0.77
N ASP A 315 26.80 4.53 -1.53
CA ASP A 315 26.31 5.76 -2.16
C ASP A 315 25.77 5.44 -3.56
N LEU A 316 24.51 5.80 -3.80
CA LEU A 316 23.77 5.52 -5.03
C LEU A 316 23.43 6.83 -5.73
N LYS A 317 23.71 6.93 -7.03
CA LYS A 317 23.35 8.09 -7.84
C LYS A 317 22.78 7.64 -9.18
N PHE A 318 21.52 8.01 -9.48
CA PHE A 318 20.97 7.80 -10.81
C PHE A 318 21.69 8.69 -11.81
N SER A 319 22.11 8.11 -12.92
CA SER A 319 22.91 8.78 -13.95
C SER A 319 22.25 8.80 -15.33
N ASP A 320 21.30 7.90 -15.62
CA ASP A 320 20.54 7.88 -16.87
C ASP A 320 19.22 7.12 -16.67
N PHE A 321 18.19 7.53 -17.43
CA PHE A 321 16.93 6.82 -17.52
C PHE A 321 16.28 7.09 -18.89
N THR A 322 15.90 6.02 -19.60
CA THR A 322 15.21 6.06 -20.88
C THR A 322 13.98 5.15 -20.85
N GLU A 323 12.91 5.61 -21.48
CA GLU A 323 11.68 4.82 -21.63
C GLU A 323 11.11 4.95 -23.03
N THR A 324 10.57 3.83 -23.51
CA THR A 324 9.76 3.77 -24.72
C THR A 324 8.48 3.01 -24.42
N ALA A 325 7.34 3.58 -24.79
CA ALA A 325 6.06 2.89 -24.77
C ALA A 325 5.45 2.88 -26.18
N THR A 326 4.83 1.78 -26.57
CA THR A 326 4.20 1.59 -27.90
C THR A 326 2.78 1.10 -27.72
N TYR A 327 1.87 1.64 -28.55
CA TYR A 327 0.46 1.29 -28.59
C TYR A 327 0.12 0.70 -29.96
N THR A 328 -0.71 -0.33 -29.96
CA THR A 328 -1.12 -1.06 -31.18
C THR A 328 -2.63 -1.12 -31.27
N PRO A 329 -3.24 -0.90 -32.44
CA PRO A 329 -4.68 -1.05 -32.63
C PRO A 329 -5.08 -2.53 -32.54
N TYR A 330 -6.17 -2.79 -31.82
CA TYR A 330 -6.82 -4.08 -31.75
C TYR A 330 -8.35 -3.87 -31.80
N GLY A 331 -8.99 -4.35 -32.84
CA GLY A 331 -10.36 -3.95 -33.16
C GLY A 331 -10.43 -2.45 -33.48
N ASP A 332 -11.34 -1.76 -32.81
CA ASP A 332 -11.58 -0.32 -32.93
C ASP A 332 -10.80 0.54 -31.92
N ARG A 333 -9.98 -0.09 -31.06
CA ARG A 333 -9.29 0.56 -29.94
C ARG A 333 -7.79 0.35 -29.98
N TRP A 334 -7.05 1.30 -29.37
CA TRP A 334 -5.62 1.20 -29.17
C TRP A 334 -5.33 0.64 -27.78
N HIS A 335 -4.31 -0.22 -27.70
CA HIS A 335 -3.86 -0.85 -26.48
C HIS A 335 -2.36 -0.67 -26.28
N LEU A 336 -1.92 -0.52 -25.04
CA LEU A 336 -0.51 -0.62 -24.69
C LEU A 336 0.00 -1.99 -25.13
N SER A 337 1.02 -2.02 -25.97
CA SER A 337 1.59 -3.26 -26.52
C SER A 337 2.98 -3.55 -25.99
N HIS A 338 3.79 -2.52 -25.73
CA HIS A 338 5.15 -2.69 -25.28
C HIS A 338 5.62 -1.50 -24.46
N VAL A 339 6.35 -1.80 -23.36
CA VAL A 339 7.11 -0.81 -22.56
C VAL A 339 8.52 -1.33 -22.40
N GLN A 340 9.51 -0.49 -22.73
CA GLN A 340 10.92 -0.75 -22.48
C GLN A 340 11.51 0.35 -21.62
N ARG A 341 12.23 -0.03 -20.57
CA ARG A 341 12.93 0.89 -19.68
C ARG A 341 14.39 0.50 -19.55
N ARG A 342 15.24 1.49 -19.46
CA ARG A 342 16.65 1.32 -19.11
C ARG A 342 17.06 2.42 -18.17
N TYR A 343 17.74 2.06 -17.11
CA TYR A 343 18.29 3.02 -16.21
C TYR A 343 19.65 2.57 -15.68
N THR A 344 20.47 3.54 -15.34
CA THR A 344 21.82 3.34 -14.84
C THR A 344 21.95 4.07 -13.50
N CYS A 345 22.54 3.39 -12.56
CA CYS A 345 22.88 3.92 -11.25
C CYS A 345 24.38 3.77 -11.02
N THR A 346 25.03 4.84 -10.60
CA THR A 346 26.44 4.79 -10.15
C THR A 346 26.45 4.40 -8.67
N ILE A 347 27.33 3.47 -8.30
CA ILE A 347 27.50 2.95 -6.96
C ILE A 347 28.89 3.23 -6.45
N ASN A 348 28.96 3.85 -5.28
CA ASN A 348 30.21 4.07 -4.53
C ASN A 348 30.12 3.43 -3.14
N SER A 349 31.18 2.77 -2.71
CA SER A 349 31.34 2.22 -1.36
C SER A 349 32.81 2.01 -1.03
N PRO A 350 33.48 2.97 -0.39
CA PRO A 350 34.90 2.84 -0.02
C PRO A 350 35.19 1.60 0.84
N SER A 351 34.29 1.28 1.78
CA SER A 351 34.41 0.10 2.65
C SER A 351 34.29 -1.26 1.91
N ARG A 352 33.85 -1.24 0.65
CA ARG A 352 33.69 -2.41 -0.22
C ARG A 352 34.58 -2.35 -1.45
N ASN A 353 35.48 -1.37 -1.53
CA ASN A 353 36.33 -1.11 -2.70
C ASN A 353 35.53 -0.90 -4.00
N LEU A 354 34.38 -0.20 -3.90
CA LEU A 354 33.60 0.18 -5.05
C LEU A 354 33.70 1.68 -5.30
N THR A 355 34.20 2.06 -6.47
CA THR A 355 34.30 3.45 -6.92
C THR A 355 33.71 3.55 -8.31
N ASP A 356 32.72 4.43 -8.50
CA ASP A 356 32.05 4.73 -9.76
C ASP A 356 31.58 3.49 -10.55
N LYS A 357 31.18 2.43 -9.82
CA LYS A 357 30.68 1.20 -10.42
C LYS A 357 29.27 1.41 -10.99
N LEU A 358 29.01 0.89 -12.18
CA LEU A 358 27.75 1.08 -12.87
C LEU A 358 26.84 -0.13 -12.67
N TRP A 359 25.64 0.13 -12.18
CA TRP A 359 24.54 -0.82 -12.18
C TRP A 359 23.55 -0.43 -13.28
N LYS A 360 23.41 -1.29 -14.28
CA LYS A 360 22.50 -1.10 -15.39
C LYS A 360 21.30 -2.05 -15.27
N ILE A 361 20.13 -1.54 -15.48
CA ILE A 361 18.89 -2.30 -15.44
C ILE A 361 18.12 -2.05 -16.73
N ALA A 362 17.76 -3.13 -17.40
CA ALA A 362 16.92 -3.11 -18.59
C ALA A 362 15.66 -3.96 -18.33
N THR A 363 14.49 -3.37 -18.52
CA THR A 363 13.22 -4.07 -18.42
C THR A 363 12.44 -3.97 -19.72
N SER A 364 11.68 -5.01 -20.05
CA SER A 364 10.72 -5.00 -21.15
C SER A 364 9.43 -5.68 -20.70
N PHE A 365 8.32 -5.07 -21.07
CA PHE A 365 6.96 -5.56 -20.83
C PHE A 365 6.25 -5.59 -22.18
N THR A 366 5.81 -6.77 -22.62
CA THR A 366 5.18 -6.95 -23.92
C THR A 366 3.85 -7.65 -23.78
N VAL A 367 2.77 -7.00 -24.21
CA VAL A 367 1.44 -7.61 -24.26
C VAL A 367 1.42 -8.62 -25.40
N THR A 368 1.11 -9.87 -25.05
CA THR A 368 1.08 -11.00 -26.01
C THR A 368 -0.33 -11.44 -26.36
N LYS A 369 -1.34 -11.02 -25.58
CA LYS A 369 -2.74 -11.33 -25.86
C LYS A 369 -3.64 -10.25 -25.28
N VAL A 370 -4.66 -9.86 -26.07
CA VAL A 370 -5.80 -9.05 -25.60
C VAL A 370 -6.97 -9.99 -25.33
N GLY A 371 -7.46 -9.99 -24.12
CA GLY A 371 -8.52 -10.88 -23.63
C GLY A 371 -9.88 -10.18 -23.50
N PRO A 372 -10.78 -10.69 -22.64
CA PRO A 372 -12.12 -10.16 -22.48
C PRO A 372 -12.14 -8.75 -21.87
N LYS A 373 -13.19 -7.98 -22.22
CA LYS A 373 -13.51 -6.65 -21.69
C LYS A 373 -14.55 -6.75 -20.56
N GLY A 374 -14.65 -5.69 -19.74
CA GLY A 374 -15.61 -5.63 -18.62
C GLY A 374 -15.26 -6.54 -17.45
N VAL A 375 -14.00 -6.94 -17.33
CA VAL A 375 -13.51 -7.84 -16.27
C VAL A 375 -13.40 -7.10 -14.93
N GLN A 376 -13.52 -7.87 -13.83
CA GLN A 376 -13.33 -7.35 -12.48
C GLN A 376 -11.84 -7.38 -12.11
N PRO A 377 -11.38 -6.49 -11.21
CA PRO A 377 -10.05 -6.56 -10.63
C PRO A 377 -9.78 -7.92 -9.97
N PHE A 378 -8.50 -8.32 -9.92
CA PHE A 378 -8.12 -9.53 -9.21
C PHE A 378 -8.38 -9.39 -7.71
N THR A 379 -8.95 -10.45 -7.11
CA THR A 379 -9.23 -10.52 -5.67
C THR A 379 -8.31 -11.48 -4.93
N GLU A 380 -7.67 -12.43 -5.65
CA GLU A 380 -6.86 -13.50 -5.08
C GLU A 380 -5.62 -13.81 -5.93
N GLY A 381 -4.58 -14.32 -5.27
CA GLY A 381 -3.32 -14.77 -5.88
C GLY A 381 -2.16 -13.78 -5.67
N ASN A 382 -1.05 -13.99 -6.37
CA ASN A 382 0.13 -13.12 -6.36
C ASN A 382 -0.16 -11.85 -7.17
N ILE A 383 -0.90 -10.90 -6.59
CA ILE A 383 -1.32 -9.66 -7.23
C ILE A 383 -0.33 -8.57 -6.87
N ALA A 384 0.20 -7.90 -7.89
CA ALA A 384 0.89 -6.64 -7.73
C ALA A 384 -0.07 -5.52 -8.11
N GLN A 385 -0.40 -4.68 -7.15
CA GLN A 385 -1.15 -3.44 -7.39
C GLN A 385 -0.20 -2.29 -7.67
N ASN A 386 -0.73 -1.18 -8.19
CA ASN A 386 0.03 0.06 -8.38
C ASN A 386 0.70 0.42 -7.05
N PRO A 387 2.03 0.38 -6.95
CA PRO A 387 2.69 0.44 -5.66
C PRO A 387 2.56 1.83 -5.04
N ASN A 388 2.48 1.85 -3.73
CA ASN A 388 2.88 2.99 -2.92
C ASN A 388 4.29 3.47 -3.38
N PRO A 389 4.56 4.77 -3.56
CA PRO A 389 5.89 5.28 -3.93
C PRO A 389 7.05 4.71 -3.11
N MET A 390 6.83 4.36 -1.85
CA MET A 390 7.83 3.66 -1.02
C MET A 390 8.05 2.21 -1.42
N SER A 391 7.04 1.48 -1.90
CA SER A 391 7.21 0.11 -2.39
C SER A 391 7.85 0.06 -3.78
N VAL A 392 7.69 1.11 -4.59
CA VAL A 392 8.38 1.29 -5.89
C VAL A 392 9.89 1.31 -5.72
N LEU A 393 10.35 1.91 -4.64
CA LEU A 393 11.77 2.08 -4.36
C LEU A 393 12.45 0.81 -3.81
N ILE A 394 11.69 -0.13 -3.30
CA ILE A 394 12.20 -1.25 -2.50
C ILE A 394 11.96 -2.61 -3.16
N GLY A 395 11.54 -2.63 -4.43
CA GLY A 395 11.35 -3.84 -5.22
C GLY A 395 10.60 -4.92 -4.45
N GLU A 396 9.26 -4.86 -4.38
CA GLU A 396 8.51 -6.01 -3.88
C GLU A 396 8.95 -7.23 -4.69
N LYS A 397 9.63 -8.16 -4.03
CA LYS A 397 9.81 -9.50 -4.56
C LYS A 397 8.41 -10.00 -4.89
N PHE A 398 8.16 -10.37 -6.13
CA PHE A 398 7.13 -11.37 -6.37
C PHE A 398 7.49 -12.55 -5.47
N LYS A 399 6.81 -12.67 -4.33
CA LYS A 399 6.95 -13.83 -3.45
C LYS A 399 6.41 -15.02 -4.24
N THR A 400 7.28 -15.62 -5.04
CA THR A 400 7.04 -16.97 -5.48
C THR A 400 7.22 -17.84 -4.23
N ASN A 401 6.20 -18.59 -3.84
CA ASN A 401 6.30 -19.69 -2.87
C ASN A 401 7.09 -20.85 -3.52
N THR A 402 8.26 -20.56 -4.05
CA THR A 402 9.18 -21.58 -4.56
C THR A 402 10.37 -21.62 -3.62
N SER A 403 10.53 -22.74 -2.93
CA SER A 403 11.74 -23.08 -2.20
C SER A 403 12.96 -22.89 -3.10
N ALA A 404 14.07 -22.39 -2.53
CA ALA A 404 15.33 -22.27 -3.20
C ALA A 404 15.73 -23.64 -3.76
N GLY A 405 15.64 -23.83 -5.08
CA GLY A 405 15.98 -25.07 -5.75
C GLY A 405 15.08 -25.43 -6.95
N ASP A 406 13.87 -24.96 -7.02
CA ASP A 406 12.97 -25.28 -8.12
C ASP A 406 13.17 -24.37 -9.33
N THR A 407 13.98 -24.82 -10.26
CA THR A 407 13.98 -24.34 -11.65
C THR A 407 12.70 -24.82 -12.32
N LEU A 408 11.67 -23.98 -12.35
CA LEU A 408 10.49 -24.22 -13.19
C LEU A 408 10.94 -24.27 -14.65
N ARG A 409 11.02 -25.50 -15.21
CA ARG A 409 11.24 -25.71 -16.63
C ARG A 409 9.99 -25.32 -17.40
N TRP A 410 10.14 -24.61 -18.50
CA TRP A 410 9.11 -24.35 -19.50
C TRP A 410 8.74 -25.70 -20.18
N SER A 411 7.95 -26.53 -19.54
CA SER A 411 7.53 -27.81 -20.11
C SER A 411 6.02 -27.93 -20.32
N ALA A 412 5.24 -26.93 -19.91
CA ALA A 412 3.81 -26.93 -20.18
C ALA A 412 3.47 -25.94 -21.31
N PRO A 413 2.65 -26.31 -22.29
CA PRO A 413 2.16 -25.44 -23.34
C PRO A 413 1.33 -24.30 -22.73
N LEU A 414 1.49 -23.08 -23.27
CA LEU A 414 0.79 -21.88 -22.79
C LEU A 414 -0.74 -22.06 -22.78
N ASP A 415 -1.29 -22.84 -23.69
CA ASP A 415 -2.73 -23.12 -23.79
C ASP A 415 -3.26 -24.02 -22.66
N SER A 416 -2.43 -24.88 -22.07
CA SER A 416 -2.84 -25.69 -20.91
C SER A 416 -2.90 -24.89 -19.61
N ILE A 417 -2.21 -23.75 -19.56
CA ILE A 417 -2.20 -22.80 -18.43
C ILE A 417 -3.35 -21.78 -18.56
N LEU A 418 -3.86 -21.58 -19.76
CA LEU A 418 -4.92 -20.60 -20.09
C LEU A 418 -6.34 -21.16 -20.09
N GLN A 419 -6.53 -22.44 -19.80
CA GLN A 419 -7.88 -23.00 -19.63
C GLN A 419 -8.48 -22.48 -18.30
N PRO A 420 -9.69 -21.92 -18.33
CA PRO A 420 -10.39 -21.55 -17.08
C PRO A 420 -10.69 -22.85 -16.32
N THR A 421 -10.07 -23.04 -15.17
CA THR A 421 -10.52 -24.06 -14.24
C THR A 421 -11.90 -23.64 -13.72
N ASN A 422 -12.94 -24.26 -14.28
CA ASN A 422 -14.27 -24.19 -13.73
C ASN A 422 -14.31 -24.96 -12.41
N HIS A 423 -13.99 -24.31 -11.32
CA HIS A 423 -14.40 -24.73 -9.99
C HIS A 423 -15.45 -23.75 -9.47
N PRO A 424 -16.60 -24.26 -9.00
CA PRO A 424 -17.67 -23.39 -8.51
C PRO A 424 -17.31 -22.84 -7.13
N LEU A 425 -16.81 -21.63 -7.11
CA LEU A 425 -16.59 -20.80 -5.90
C LEU A 425 -17.75 -19.77 -5.75
N SER A 426 -19.01 -20.26 -5.82
CA SER A 426 -20.16 -19.35 -5.75
C SER A 426 -20.84 -19.24 -4.38
N ALA A 427 -20.43 -19.99 -3.36
CA ALA A 427 -21.21 -20.07 -2.12
C ALA A 427 -20.67 -19.25 -0.93
N ARG A 428 -19.44 -18.67 -0.98
CA ARG A 428 -18.86 -17.92 0.15
C ARG A 428 -18.78 -16.39 -0.02
N THR A 429 -18.94 -15.90 -1.24
CA THR A 429 -18.90 -14.46 -1.55
C THR A 429 -20.23 -13.75 -1.28
N ASP A 430 -21.33 -14.49 -1.18
CA ASP A 430 -22.66 -13.91 -1.04
C ASP A 430 -22.94 -13.39 0.38
N SER A 431 -22.35 -13.97 1.42
CA SER A 431 -22.57 -13.48 2.79
C SER A 431 -21.86 -12.14 3.08
N ILE A 432 -20.72 -11.87 2.44
CA ILE A 432 -20.03 -10.58 2.56
C ILE A 432 -20.67 -9.53 1.66
N LYS A 433 -21.05 -9.90 0.44
CA LYS A 433 -21.79 -9.01 -0.48
C LYS A 433 -23.15 -8.61 0.07
N VAL A 434 -23.86 -9.52 0.75
CA VAL A 434 -25.17 -9.21 1.37
C VAL A 434 -25.03 -8.22 2.53
N ARG A 435 -23.96 -8.30 3.33
CA ARG A 435 -23.69 -7.28 4.38
C ARG A 435 -23.31 -5.92 3.80
N VAL A 436 -22.58 -5.87 2.69
CA VAL A 436 -22.17 -4.61 2.03
C VAL A 436 -23.31 -4.00 1.23
N SER A 437 -24.14 -4.81 0.54
CA SER A 437 -25.26 -4.31 -0.27
C SER A 437 -26.43 -3.78 0.59
N ASN A 438 -26.67 -4.37 1.78
CA ASN A 438 -27.69 -3.88 2.70
C ASN A 438 -27.30 -2.58 3.42
N ARG A 439 -26.03 -2.16 3.41
CA ARG A 439 -25.57 -0.90 4.01
C ARG A 439 -25.76 0.34 3.11
N GLN A 440 -26.04 0.18 1.84
CA GLN A 440 -26.43 1.30 0.97
C GLN A 440 -27.77 1.97 1.38
N ASN A 441 -28.56 1.31 2.24
CA ASN A 441 -29.86 1.79 2.74
C ASN A 441 -29.86 2.24 4.22
N GLY A 442 -28.69 2.50 4.82
CA GLY A 442 -28.56 2.96 6.20
C GLY A 442 -28.16 1.87 7.21
N PHE A 443 -27.93 2.28 8.46
CA PHE A 443 -27.53 1.38 9.55
C PHE A 443 -28.70 0.54 10.04
N THR A 444 -28.40 -0.71 10.44
CA THR A 444 -29.40 -1.65 10.96
C THR A 444 -29.72 -1.37 12.43
N ARG A 445 -30.79 -2.00 12.92
CA ARG A 445 -31.13 -2.00 14.35
C ARG A 445 -29.99 -2.60 15.20
N ALA A 446 -29.29 -3.62 14.70
CA ALA A 446 -28.15 -4.23 15.36
C ALA A 446 -26.96 -3.25 15.53
N ASP A 447 -26.67 -2.45 14.50
CA ASP A 447 -25.61 -1.45 14.53
C ASP A 447 -25.90 -0.36 15.58
N THR A 448 -27.16 0.14 15.63
CA THR A 448 -27.56 1.18 16.58
C THR A 448 -27.71 0.66 18.02
N LEU A 449 -28.10 -0.60 18.22
CA LEU A 449 -28.18 -1.20 19.57
C LEU A 449 -26.80 -1.23 20.25
N ARG A 450 -25.75 -1.54 19.52
CA ARG A 450 -24.39 -1.60 20.04
C ARG A 450 -23.68 -0.26 19.99
N GLY A 451 -23.96 0.59 19.00
CA GLY A 451 -23.27 1.88 18.83
C GLY A 451 -23.86 3.02 19.66
N LYS A 452 -25.12 2.95 20.10
CA LYS A 452 -25.77 4.08 20.79
C LYS A 452 -25.62 4.00 22.30
N LEU A 453 -25.21 5.12 22.92
CA LEU A 453 -25.16 5.29 24.37
C LEU A 453 -26.58 5.62 24.93
N THR A 454 -27.45 4.60 24.97
CA THR A 454 -28.83 4.75 25.50
C THR A 454 -28.83 4.91 27.03
N PRO A 455 -29.97 5.36 27.65
CA PRO A 455 -30.09 5.40 29.10
C PRO A 455 -29.81 4.06 29.81
N LEU A 456 -29.99 2.91 29.12
CA LEU A 456 -29.69 1.60 29.68
C LEU A 456 -28.18 1.33 29.74
N ARG A 457 -27.38 2.16 29.11
CA ARG A 457 -25.91 2.12 29.15
C ARG A 457 -25.32 3.33 29.86
N SER A 458 -25.87 4.53 29.69
CA SER A 458 -25.33 5.76 30.27
C SER A 458 -25.61 5.97 31.77
N ARG A 459 -26.56 5.19 32.36
CA ARG A 459 -26.94 5.31 33.79
C ARG A 459 -26.06 4.51 34.74
N TYR A 460 -25.07 3.79 34.24
CA TYR A 460 -24.10 3.08 35.05
C TYR A 460 -22.68 3.20 34.47
N ASP A 461 -21.71 3.07 35.35
CA ASP A 461 -20.28 3.22 35.09
C ASP A 461 -19.57 1.98 35.60
N VAL A 462 -18.86 1.27 34.74
CA VAL A 462 -18.16 0.05 35.12
C VAL A 462 -16.84 0.39 35.77
N THR A 463 -16.63 -0.08 37.00
CA THR A 463 -15.41 0.21 37.76
C THR A 463 -14.42 -0.96 37.78
N PHE A 464 -14.89 -2.19 37.58
CA PHE A 464 -14.02 -3.37 37.63
C PHE A 464 -14.62 -4.57 36.90
N TYR A 465 -13.76 -5.30 36.17
CA TYR A 465 -14.07 -6.64 35.69
C TYR A 465 -13.13 -7.69 36.34
N ASP A 466 -13.69 -8.84 36.70
CA ASP A 466 -12.96 -10.06 37.09
C ASP A 466 -13.31 -11.16 36.06
N LEU A 467 -12.53 -11.20 34.98
CA LEU A 467 -12.75 -12.11 33.87
C LEU A 467 -11.95 -13.41 34.06
N ALA A 468 -12.65 -14.53 34.13
CA ALA A 468 -12.03 -15.85 34.14
C ALA A 468 -12.44 -16.64 32.89
N VAL A 469 -11.46 -17.12 32.12
CA VAL A 469 -11.69 -17.82 30.84
C VAL A 469 -10.85 -19.08 30.76
N LYS A 470 -11.49 -20.18 30.38
CA LYS A 470 -10.84 -21.44 29.97
C LYS A 470 -10.94 -21.59 28.48
N VAL A 471 -9.80 -21.83 27.82
CA VAL A 471 -9.69 -21.91 26.37
C VAL A 471 -9.53 -23.36 25.92
N ASP A 472 -10.52 -23.87 25.20
CA ASP A 472 -10.48 -25.18 24.54
C ASP A 472 -9.98 -25.01 23.10
N ILE A 473 -8.69 -25.19 22.91
CA ILE A 473 -8.02 -25.00 21.62
C ILE A 473 -8.49 -26.04 20.59
N ALA A 474 -8.72 -27.30 21.03
CA ALA A 474 -9.11 -28.38 20.14
C ALA A 474 -10.49 -28.12 19.49
N ASN A 475 -11.44 -27.61 20.27
CA ASN A 475 -12.79 -27.31 19.84
C ASN A 475 -12.98 -25.85 19.39
N LYS A 476 -11.94 -25.00 19.49
CA LYS A 476 -11.99 -23.57 19.23
C LYS A 476 -13.13 -22.91 20.03
N ALA A 477 -13.22 -23.22 21.29
CA ALA A 477 -14.28 -22.80 22.19
C ALA A 477 -13.69 -22.18 23.46
N ILE A 478 -14.48 -21.34 24.11
CA ILE A 478 -14.16 -20.77 25.42
C ILE A 478 -15.33 -20.95 26.37
N SER A 479 -15.02 -21.02 27.67
CA SER A 479 -16.00 -20.98 28.74
C SER A 479 -15.45 -20.17 29.91
N GLY A 480 -16.29 -19.48 30.66
CA GLY A 480 -15.82 -18.67 31.74
C GLY A 480 -16.91 -17.91 32.47
N SER A 481 -16.48 -17.02 33.35
CA SER A 481 -17.32 -16.08 34.04
C SER A 481 -16.71 -14.68 34.04
N ASN A 482 -17.57 -13.67 34.07
CA ASN A 482 -17.18 -12.29 34.29
C ASN A 482 -17.97 -11.69 35.44
N LYS A 483 -17.25 -11.20 36.48
CA LYS A 483 -17.84 -10.38 37.54
C LYS A 483 -17.67 -8.91 37.16
N MET A 484 -18.78 -8.25 36.94
CA MET A 484 -18.83 -6.84 36.57
C MET A 484 -19.25 -6.01 37.77
N ARG A 485 -18.35 -5.18 38.31
CA ARG A 485 -18.69 -4.16 39.30
C ARG A 485 -18.96 -2.84 38.64
N PHE A 486 -20.04 -2.18 39.08
CA PHE A 486 -20.44 -0.91 38.47
C PHE A 486 -21.05 0.02 39.49
N ARG A 487 -20.89 1.32 39.26
CA ARG A 487 -21.54 2.38 40.00
C ARG A 487 -22.79 2.83 39.26
N VAL A 488 -23.90 2.92 39.96
CA VAL A 488 -25.16 3.45 39.42
C VAL A 488 -25.06 4.97 39.37
N LEU A 489 -25.13 5.57 38.18
CA LEU A 489 -25.06 7.03 37.98
C LEU A 489 -26.45 7.69 38.10
N ALA A 490 -27.49 7.02 37.64
CA ALA A 490 -28.87 7.45 37.76
C ALA A 490 -29.76 6.21 38.07
N PRO A 491 -30.93 6.37 38.76
CA PRO A 491 -31.78 5.24 39.10
C PRO A 491 -32.10 4.37 37.87
N LEU A 492 -31.90 3.06 38.00
CA LEU A 492 -32.18 2.10 36.94
C LEU A 492 -32.68 0.77 37.49
N ASP A 493 -33.65 0.16 36.79
CA ASP A 493 -34.15 -1.17 37.06
C ASP A 493 -33.77 -2.19 35.97
N LYS A 494 -33.22 -1.68 34.86
CA LYS A 494 -32.78 -2.46 33.73
C LYS A 494 -31.52 -1.89 33.13
N LEU A 495 -30.53 -2.75 32.82
CA LEU A 495 -29.34 -2.34 32.09
C LEU A 495 -29.13 -3.13 30.79
N GLN A 496 -28.34 -2.59 29.87
CA GLN A 496 -27.85 -3.30 28.70
C GLN A 496 -26.37 -3.59 28.87
N LEU A 497 -25.99 -4.85 28.66
CA LEU A 497 -24.63 -5.29 28.33
C LEU A 497 -24.64 -6.00 26.97
N ASP A 498 -23.48 -6.39 26.48
CA ASP A 498 -23.35 -6.97 25.14
C ASP A 498 -22.58 -8.28 25.20
N LEU A 499 -22.99 -9.23 24.38
CA LEU A 499 -22.30 -10.49 24.10
C LEU A 499 -22.83 -11.02 22.76
N TYR A 500 -21.97 -11.40 21.83
CA TYR A 500 -22.39 -11.93 20.53
C TYR A 500 -23.31 -13.14 20.66
N ALA A 501 -24.30 -13.20 19.77
CA ALA A 501 -25.39 -14.19 19.82
C ALA A 501 -24.91 -15.65 19.70
N ASN A 502 -23.73 -15.89 19.11
CA ASN A 502 -23.09 -17.22 19.05
C ASN A 502 -22.46 -17.66 20.38
N MET A 503 -22.40 -16.77 21.40
CA MET A 503 -21.95 -17.07 22.75
C MET A 503 -23.17 -17.23 23.65
N GLN A 504 -23.24 -18.31 24.40
CA GLN A 504 -24.35 -18.63 25.30
C GLN A 504 -24.12 -18.08 26.70
N ILE A 505 -25.12 -17.47 27.30
CA ILE A 505 -25.16 -17.11 28.71
C ILE A 505 -25.83 -18.26 29.45
N HIS A 506 -25.14 -18.85 30.41
CA HIS A 506 -25.68 -19.92 31.26
C HIS A 506 -26.53 -19.33 32.37
N GLN A 507 -26.02 -18.32 33.06
CA GLN A 507 -26.76 -17.56 34.07
C GLN A 507 -26.16 -16.19 34.30
N ILE A 508 -27.00 -15.28 34.81
CA ILE A 508 -26.59 -13.98 35.33
C ILE A 508 -27.00 -13.92 36.78
N LEU A 509 -26.06 -13.72 37.67
CA LEU A 509 -26.28 -13.70 39.12
C LEU A 509 -26.15 -12.28 39.65
N TYR A 510 -27.10 -11.91 40.53
CA TYR A 510 -27.05 -10.69 41.31
C TYR A 510 -27.26 -11.05 42.79
N ALA A 511 -26.32 -10.69 43.65
CA ALA A 511 -26.32 -11.11 45.05
C ALA A 511 -26.52 -12.64 45.24
N GLY A 512 -25.89 -13.44 44.31
CA GLY A 512 -25.98 -14.91 44.32
C GLY A 512 -27.31 -15.48 43.81
N LYS A 513 -28.25 -14.66 43.33
CA LYS A 513 -29.56 -15.09 42.79
C LYS A 513 -29.62 -14.89 41.29
N PRO A 514 -30.21 -15.82 40.51
CA PRO A 514 -30.38 -15.67 39.07
C PRO A 514 -31.30 -14.48 38.73
N LEU A 515 -30.87 -13.69 37.73
CA LEU A 515 -31.67 -12.61 37.12
C LEU A 515 -32.25 -13.03 35.79
N ALA A 516 -33.42 -12.54 35.50
CA ALA A 516 -34.02 -12.62 34.19
C ALA A 516 -33.31 -11.66 33.20
N TYR A 517 -33.12 -12.13 31.99
CA TYR A 517 -32.60 -11.29 30.90
C TYR A 517 -33.33 -11.58 29.62
N THR A 518 -33.28 -10.61 28.72
CA THR A 518 -33.72 -10.76 27.33
C THR A 518 -32.61 -10.42 26.39
N ARG A 519 -32.63 -10.92 25.16
CA ARG A 519 -31.58 -10.70 24.18
C ARG A 519 -32.20 -10.21 22.86
N GLU A 520 -31.60 -9.18 22.28
CA GLU A 520 -31.93 -8.70 20.94
C GLU A 520 -30.60 -8.58 20.17
N PHE A 521 -30.38 -9.42 19.17
CA PHE A 521 -29.09 -9.58 18.49
C PHE A 521 -27.95 -9.86 19.51
N ASP A 522 -26.93 -8.99 19.56
CA ASP A 522 -25.79 -9.11 20.46
C ASP A 522 -25.99 -8.31 21.76
N ALA A 523 -27.09 -7.58 21.91
CA ALA A 523 -27.43 -6.84 23.11
C ALA A 523 -28.18 -7.71 24.11
N VAL A 524 -27.81 -7.64 25.38
CA VAL A 524 -28.37 -8.38 26.51
C VAL A 524 -28.96 -7.41 27.52
N PHE A 525 -30.23 -7.53 27.81
CA PHE A 525 -30.97 -6.66 28.72
C PHE A 525 -31.26 -7.40 30.01
N VAL A 526 -30.67 -6.93 31.11
CA VAL A 526 -30.77 -7.54 32.45
C VAL A 526 -31.78 -6.75 33.27
N GLN A 527 -32.77 -7.44 33.81
CA GLN A 527 -33.85 -6.84 34.63
C GLN A 527 -33.52 -7.07 36.12
N PHE A 528 -33.47 -6.00 36.91
CA PHE A 528 -33.35 -6.07 38.38
C PHE A 528 -34.69 -6.21 39.05
N PRO A 529 -34.74 -6.87 40.24
CA PRO A 529 -35.99 -7.03 40.98
C PRO A 529 -36.52 -5.72 41.59
N GLU A 530 -35.63 -4.74 41.74
CA GLU A 530 -35.94 -3.40 42.28
C GLU A 530 -35.09 -2.33 41.61
N ILE A 531 -35.52 -1.06 41.72
CA ILE A 531 -34.77 0.07 41.20
C ILE A 531 -33.48 0.27 41.99
N LEU A 532 -32.34 0.18 41.29
CA LEU A 532 -31.02 0.47 41.85
C LEU A 532 -30.87 1.98 42.07
N LYS A 533 -30.40 2.40 43.24
CA LYS A 533 -30.27 3.82 43.60
C LYS A 533 -29.00 4.43 43.02
N ALA A 534 -29.09 5.68 42.55
CA ALA A 534 -27.92 6.44 42.16
C ALA A 534 -26.85 6.50 43.28
N GLY A 535 -25.59 6.39 42.91
CA GLY A 535 -24.42 6.35 43.81
C GLY A 535 -24.15 4.95 44.41
N SER A 536 -25.03 3.96 44.27
CA SER A 536 -24.80 2.61 44.79
C SER A 536 -23.77 1.84 43.92
N GLN A 537 -22.96 1.00 44.56
CA GLN A 537 -22.08 0.02 43.95
C GLN A 537 -22.80 -1.31 43.83
N GLN A 538 -22.71 -1.93 42.69
CA GLN A 538 -23.38 -3.18 42.35
C GLN A 538 -22.37 -4.17 41.73
N GLU A 539 -22.69 -5.47 41.75
CA GLU A 539 -21.95 -6.54 41.11
C GLU A 539 -22.90 -7.50 40.42
N LEU A 540 -22.60 -7.83 39.16
CA LEU A 540 -23.19 -8.95 38.42
C LEU A 540 -22.13 -9.99 38.15
N GLU A 541 -22.50 -11.28 38.23
CA GLU A 541 -21.68 -12.39 37.73
C GLU A 541 -22.37 -13.04 36.54
N ILE A 542 -21.67 -13.11 35.41
CA ILE A 542 -22.20 -13.64 34.15
C ILE A 542 -21.39 -14.88 33.77
N GLU A 543 -22.01 -16.05 33.75
CA GLU A 543 -21.43 -17.30 33.28
C GLU A 543 -21.80 -17.55 31.83
N TYR A 544 -20.78 -17.84 31.02
CA TYR A 544 -20.98 -17.95 29.57
C TYR A 544 -20.04 -18.99 28.97
N ALA A 545 -20.41 -19.49 27.78
CA ALA A 545 -19.57 -20.34 26.96
C ALA A 545 -19.97 -20.24 25.48
N GLY A 546 -19.07 -20.68 24.60
CA GLY A 546 -19.40 -20.79 23.18
C GLY A 546 -18.17 -20.86 22.29
N LYS A 547 -18.43 -20.77 21.00
CA LYS A 547 -17.38 -20.64 19.96
C LYS A 547 -17.32 -19.19 19.53
N PRO A 548 -16.31 -18.42 19.94
CA PRO A 548 -16.21 -17.01 19.57
C PRO A 548 -16.03 -16.83 18.06
N GLN A 549 -16.33 -15.66 17.56
CA GLN A 549 -16.13 -15.30 16.15
C GLN A 549 -14.68 -15.57 15.75
N ILE A 550 -14.47 -16.19 14.59
CA ILE A 550 -13.16 -16.36 13.97
C ILE A 550 -12.88 -15.11 13.12
N ALA A 551 -11.70 -14.52 13.28
CA ALA A 551 -11.29 -13.36 12.50
C ALA A 551 -11.19 -13.70 11.00
N ASP A 552 -11.65 -12.77 10.15
CA ASP A 552 -11.38 -12.84 8.72
C ASP A 552 -9.89 -12.54 8.48
N ARG A 553 -9.15 -13.49 7.92
CA ARG A 553 -7.71 -13.35 7.65
C ARG A 553 -7.38 -12.25 6.64
N SER A 554 -8.34 -11.82 5.82
CA SER A 554 -8.15 -10.74 4.86
C SER A 554 -8.28 -9.35 5.51
N LEU A 555 -9.01 -9.26 6.63
CA LEU A 555 -9.23 -8.03 7.38
C LEU A 555 -9.33 -8.32 8.89
N PRO A 556 -8.25 -8.81 9.54
CA PRO A 556 -8.30 -9.27 10.93
C PRO A 556 -8.69 -8.18 11.93
N ILE A 557 -8.40 -6.92 11.64
CA ILE A 557 -8.76 -5.75 12.47
C ILE A 557 -10.26 -5.66 12.75
N MET A 558 -11.11 -6.22 11.88
CA MET A 558 -12.57 -6.25 12.13
C MET A 558 -12.93 -7.07 13.37
N GLY A 559 -12.11 -8.02 13.77
CA GLY A 559 -12.21 -8.71 15.03
C GLY A 559 -12.53 -10.20 14.96
N GLY A 560 -12.06 -10.91 15.97
CA GLY A 560 -12.25 -12.34 16.16
C GLY A 560 -11.03 -13.07 16.70
N PHE A 561 -11.17 -14.36 16.89
CA PHE A 561 -10.07 -15.25 17.24
C PHE A 561 -9.29 -15.68 16.02
N LEU A 562 -7.98 -15.57 16.08
CA LEU A 562 -7.02 -16.16 15.14
C LEU A 562 -6.52 -17.49 15.76
N TRP A 563 -6.99 -18.60 15.21
CA TRP A 563 -6.57 -19.94 15.59
C TRP A 563 -5.56 -20.44 14.55
N ASP A 564 -4.29 -20.52 14.92
CA ASP A 564 -3.21 -20.92 14.01
C ASP A 564 -2.23 -21.88 14.70
N LYS A 565 -1.17 -22.21 14.02
CA LYS A 565 -0.04 -22.96 14.55
C LYS A 565 1.25 -22.20 14.26
N ASP A 566 2.21 -22.36 15.17
CA ASP A 566 3.56 -21.85 14.97
C ASP A 566 4.32 -22.69 13.92
N ARG A 567 5.58 -22.33 13.64
CA ARG A 567 6.44 -23.04 12.69
C ARG A 567 6.63 -24.52 13.04
N ASP A 568 6.64 -24.83 14.34
CA ASP A 568 6.90 -26.17 14.87
C ASP A 568 5.61 -26.99 15.06
N GLY A 569 4.45 -26.42 14.62
CA GLY A 569 3.13 -27.08 14.66
C GLY A 569 2.37 -26.94 15.97
N ASN A 570 2.89 -26.18 16.95
CA ASN A 570 2.22 -25.94 18.23
C ASN A 570 1.08 -24.92 18.06
N PRO A 571 0.03 -25.00 18.91
CA PRO A 571 -1.04 -24.01 18.90
C PRO A 571 -0.51 -22.58 19.07
N TRP A 572 -1.03 -21.66 18.28
CA TRP A 572 -0.79 -20.23 18.36
C TRP A 572 -2.11 -19.49 18.17
N VAL A 573 -2.59 -18.82 19.22
CA VAL A 573 -3.91 -18.20 19.26
C VAL A 573 -3.79 -16.75 19.69
N GLN A 574 -4.57 -15.88 19.05
CA GLN A 574 -4.69 -14.47 19.40
C GLN A 574 -6.15 -14.03 19.26
N VAL A 575 -6.60 -13.07 20.07
CA VAL A 575 -7.86 -12.35 19.85
C VAL A 575 -7.58 -10.90 19.52
N VAL A 576 -8.31 -10.37 18.54
CA VAL A 576 -8.33 -8.95 18.15
C VAL A 576 -9.77 -8.47 18.12
N CYS A 577 -10.05 -7.22 18.52
CA CYS A 577 -11.43 -6.76 18.73
C CYS A 577 -11.73 -5.35 18.23
N GLN A 578 -10.78 -4.58 17.70
CA GLN A 578 -10.93 -3.15 17.42
C GLN A 578 -12.20 -2.82 16.61
N GLY A 579 -12.46 -3.53 15.51
CA GLY A 579 -13.60 -3.24 14.65
C GLY A 579 -14.95 -3.82 15.09
N SER A 580 -14.92 -4.93 15.84
CA SER A 580 -16.14 -5.66 16.23
C SER A 580 -16.53 -5.48 17.69
N GLY A 581 -15.60 -5.01 18.52
CA GLY A 581 -15.79 -4.87 19.97
C GLY A 581 -15.51 -6.16 20.74
N ALA A 582 -15.29 -6.02 22.03
CA ALA A 582 -14.90 -7.12 22.93
C ALA A 582 -16.01 -8.13 23.21
N SER A 583 -17.26 -7.73 23.01
CA SER A 583 -18.44 -8.60 23.21
C SER A 583 -18.48 -9.80 22.25
N LEU A 584 -17.59 -9.85 21.26
CA LEU A 584 -17.42 -11.03 20.42
C LEU A 584 -16.94 -12.27 21.19
N TRP A 585 -16.37 -12.13 22.41
CA TRP A 585 -15.84 -13.25 23.19
C TRP A 585 -16.08 -13.22 24.70
N TRP A 586 -16.45 -12.07 25.29
CA TRP A 586 -16.81 -11.99 26.71
C TRP A 586 -17.91 -10.93 26.94
N PRO A 587 -18.79 -11.13 27.94
CA PRO A 587 -19.89 -10.20 28.22
C PRO A 587 -19.38 -8.95 28.93
N ASN A 588 -19.65 -7.76 28.35
CA ASN A 588 -19.22 -6.47 28.88
C ASN A 588 -20.13 -5.33 28.42
N LYS A 589 -19.90 -4.14 28.91
CA LYS A 589 -20.50 -2.91 28.37
C LYS A 589 -19.64 -2.46 27.18
N ASP A 590 -19.96 -3.02 25.99
CA ASP A 590 -19.16 -2.86 24.79
C ASP A 590 -19.43 -1.51 24.08
N HIS A 591 -18.98 -0.43 24.70
CA HIS A 591 -19.09 0.92 24.18
C HIS A 591 -17.83 1.71 24.56
N LEU A 592 -17.21 2.40 23.59
CA LEU A 592 -15.92 3.10 23.77
C LEU A 592 -15.94 4.22 24.82
N SER A 593 -17.12 4.66 25.26
CA SER A 593 -17.26 5.70 26.30
C SER A 593 -17.02 5.21 27.73
N ASP A 594 -16.81 3.92 27.94
CA ASP A 594 -16.67 3.32 29.27
C ASP A 594 -15.42 2.43 29.36
N GLU A 595 -14.54 2.79 30.26
CA GLU A 595 -13.31 2.07 30.57
C GLU A 595 -13.32 1.74 32.07
N PRO A 596 -13.31 0.43 32.47
CA PRO A 596 -13.21 0.07 33.87
C PRO A 596 -11.91 0.62 34.49
N ASP A 597 -11.97 1.06 35.74
CA ASP A 597 -10.79 1.62 36.46
C ASP A 597 -9.62 0.62 36.58
N SER A 598 -9.95 -0.68 36.57
CA SER A 598 -8.98 -1.77 36.65
C SER A 598 -9.65 -3.10 36.26
N MET A 599 -8.82 -4.13 35.99
CA MET A 599 -9.33 -5.44 35.57
C MET A 599 -8.43 -6.59 36.05
N ARG A 600 -9.04 -7.73 36.42
CA ARG A 600 -8.37 -9.01 36.55
C ARG A 600 -8.71 -9.89 35.36
N ILE A 601 -7.71 -10.56 34.78
CA ILE A 601 -7.85 -11.47 33.67
C ILE A 601 -7.21 -12.81 34.05
N SER A 602 -8.01 -13.84 34.28
CA SER A 602 -7.56 -15.18 34.61
C SER A 602 -7.77 -16.11 33.42
N VAL A 603 -6.69 -16.59 32.82
CA VAL A 603 -6.75 -17.43 31.63
C VAL A 603 -6.24 -18.83 31.92
N THR A 604 -7.06 -19.84 31.64
CA THR A 604 -6.72 -21.24 31.81
C THR A 604 -6.51 -21.90 30.44
N VAL A 605 -5.32 -22.48 30.23
CA VAL A 605 -4.87 -23.11 28.99
C VAL A 605 -4.20 -24.47 29.30
N PRO A 606 -4.02 -25.36 28.30
CA PRO A 606 -3.21 -26.57 28.46
C PRO A 606 -1.81 -26.23 28.98
N GLY A 607 -1.28 -27.08 29.89
CA GLY A 607 -0.12 -26.77 30.71
C GLY A 607 1.22 -26.59 30.00
N ASP A 608 1.31 -26.98 28.75
CA ASP A 608 2.48 -26.78 27.89
C ASP A 608 2.45 -25.42 27.12
N LEU A 609 1.40 -24.62 27.30
CA LEU A 609 1.21 -23.33 26.69
C LEU A 609 1.30 -22.18 27.69
N MET A 610 1.78 -21.06 27.21
CA MET A 610 1.77 -19.78 27.92
C MET A 610 0.64 -18.90 27.40
N THR A 611 0.04 -18.11 28.26
CA THR A 611 -0.86 -17.03 27.84
C THR A 611 -0.30 -15.68 28.28
N ILE A 612 -0.40 -14.70 27.40
CA ILE A 612 -0.01 -13.30 27.61
C ILE A 612 -1.26 -12.46 27.46
N SER A 613 -1.46 -11.53 28.39
CA SER A 613 -2.59 -10.60 28.40
C SER A 613 -2.12 -9.23 28.90
N ASN A 614 -3.06 -8.31 29.10
CA ASN A 614 -2.80 -6.93 29.52
C ASN A 614 -2.34 -6.86 31.00
N GLY A 615 -1.60 -5.83 31.34
CA GLY A 615 -1.16 -5.57 32.71
C GLY A 615 0.01 -6.46 33.16
N ARG A 616 0.05 -6.77 34.44
CA ARG A 616 1.10 -7.61 35.06
C ARG A 616 0.63 -9.01 35.33
N LEU A 617 1.46 -10.00 35.06
CA LEU A 617 1.28 -11.36 35.54
C LEU A 617 1.51 -11.42 37.06
N LEU A 618 0.43 -11.64 37.81
CA LEU A 618 0.47 -11.76 39.27
C LEU A 618 0.81 -13.16 39.72
N ARG A 619 0.23 -14.18 39.07
CA ARG A 619 0.36 -15.56 39.50
C ARG A 619 0.21 -16.53 38.33
N LYS A 620 0.93 -17.63 38.43
CA LYS A 620 0.85 -18.82 37.60
C LYS A 620 0.50 -20.00 38.48
N THR A 621 -0.58 -20.73 38.19
CA THR A 621 -1.09 -21.82 38.99
C THR A 621 -1.27 -23.08 38.16
N THR A 622 -0.62 -24.17 38.57
CA THR A 622 -0.85 -25.48 37.95
C THR A 622 -2.17 -26.04 38.45
N LEU A 623 -3.01 -26.50 37.57
CA LEU A 623 -4.30 -27.12 37.87
C LEU A 623 -4.27 -28.62 37.52
N PRO A 624 -5.25 -29.42 38.02
CA PRO A 624 -5.38 -30.82 37.61
C PRO A 624 -5.43 -31.00 36.07
N ASP A 625 -5.19 -32.23 35.64
CA ASP A 625 -5.31 -32.64 34.23
C ASP A 625 -4.41 -31.84 33.26
N ASN A 626 -3.23 -31.46 33.76
CA ASN A 626 -2.24 -30.69 32.96
C ASN A 626 -2.77 -29.36 32.43
N TRP A 627 -3.58 -28.63 33.19
CA TRP A 627 -3.98 -27.29 32.90
C TRP A 627 -3.14 -26.27 33.66
N MET A 628 -2.98 -25.07 33.11
CA MET A 628 -2.27 -23.96 33.72
C MET A 628 -3.15 -22.71 33.70
N ARG A 629 -3.26 -22.02 34.84
CA ARG A 629 -3.93 -20.72 34.96
C ARG A 629 -2.92 -19.61 35.17
N TYR A 630 -3.11 -18.53 34.41
CA TYR A 630 -2.34 -17.31 34.49
C TYR A 630 -3.28 -16.18 34.93
N ASP A 631 -2.97 -15.53 36.05
CA ASP A 631 -3.73 -14.41 36.61
C ASP A 631 -3.00 -13.12 36.31
N TRP A 632 -3.57 -12.28 35.43
CA TRP A 632 -3.08 -10.97 35.05
C TRP A 632 -3.91 -9.88 35.74
N TYR A 633 -3.32 -8.68 35.92
CA TYR A 633 -3.98 -7.55 36.55
C TYR A 633 -3.62 -6.25 35.82
N VAL A 634 -4.65 -5.51 35.42
CA VAL A 634 -4.55 -4.18 34.82
C VAL A 634 -4.87 -3.16 35.91
N SER A 635 -3.92 -2.24 36.15
CA SER A 635 -3.97 -1.27 37.26
C SER A 635 -4.50 0.10 36.87
N TYR A 636 -4.90 0.28 35.62
CA TYR A 636 -5.34 1.54 35.02
C TYR A 636 -6.63 1.34 34.23
N PRO A 637 -7.36 2.42 33.91
CA PRO A 637 -8.48 2.33 32.98
C PRO A 637 -8.05 1.67 31.66
N ILE A 638 -8.91 0.80 31.16
CA ILE A 638 -8.63 0.04 29.93
C ILE A 638 -9.87 -0.04 29.06
N ASN A 639 -9.73 0.30 27.78
CA ASN A 639 -10.80 0.08 26.81
C ASN A 639 -11.07 -1.42 26.62
N ASN A 640 -12.34 -1.81 26.55
CA ASN A 640 -12.71 -3.23 26.47
C ASN A 640 -12.11 -3.94 25.26
N TYR A 641 -12.01 -3.27 24.09
CA TYR A 641 -11.45 -3.90 22.89
C TYR A 641 -9.95 -4.21 23.04
N ASN A 642 -9.26 -3.52 23.95
CA ASN A 642 -7.84 -3.76 24.23
C ASN A 642 -7.58 -5.03 25.03
N VAL A 643 -8.60 -5.62 25.66
CA VAL A 643 -8.46 -6.86 26.42
C VAL A 643 -8.15 -8.03 25.49
N THR A 644 -6.97 -8.64 25.66
CA THR A 644 -6.43 -9.62 24.71
C THR A 644 -5.97 -10.91 25.35
N LEU A 645 -5.99 -11.98 24.55
CA LEU A 645 -5.37 -13.27 24.85
C LEU A 645 -4.40 -13.61 23.72
N ASN A 646 -3.15 -13.90 24.09
CA ASN A 646 -2.13 -14.43 23.19
C ASN A 646 -1.60 -15.74 23.76
N ILE A 647 -1.84 -16.86 23.09
CA ILE A 647 -1.54 -18.20 23.60
C ILE A 647 -0.56 -18.88 22.66
N GLY A 648 0.53 -19.42 23.21
CA GLY A 648 1.55 -20.11 22.43
C GLY A 648 2.70 -20.63 23.31
N ARG A 649 3.71 -21.18 22.66
CA ARG A 649 4.97 -21.59 23.32
C ARG A 649 5.99 -20.44 23.21
N TYR A 650 5.82 -19.40 24.04
CA TYR A 650 6.68 -18.23 24.01
C TYR A 650 7.94 -18.39 24.83
N ALA A 651 9.05 -17.82 24.33
CA ALA A 651 10.20 -17.44 25.16
C ALA A 651 9.95 -16.04 25.76
N HIS A 652 10.52 -15.76 26.92
CA HIS A 652 10.35 -14.51 27.64
C HIS A 652 11.69 -13.90 28.03
N ARG A 653 11.82 -12.58 27.85
CA ARG A 653 12.95 -11.78 28.35
C ARG A 653 12.38 -10.53 29.02
N ARG A 654 13.02 -10.12 30.16
CA ARG A 654 12.67 -8.88 30.86
C ARG A 654 13.87 -7.96 30.94
N GLU A 655 13.61 -6.66 30.78
CA GLU A 655 14.58 -5.57 31.00
C GLU A 655 13.95 -4.46 31.83
N ILE A 656 14.78 -3.51 32.28
CA ILE A 656 14.34 -2.31 33.00
C ILE A 656 14.73 -1.08 32.18
N TYR A 657 13.84 -0.09 32.16
CA TYR A 657 14.02 1.17 31.47
C TYR A 657 13.79 2.38 32.37
N GLY A 658 14.68 3.38 32.26
CA GLY A 658 14.58 4.66 32.94
C GLY A 658 14.78 4.63 34.45
N THR A 659 14.70 5.82 35.06
CA THR A 659 14.83 6.01 36.51
C THR A 659 13.61 5.49 37.27
N ASP A 660 12.46 5.46 36.59
CA ASP A 660 11.17 5.01 37.15
C ASP A 660 11.04 3.48 37.17
N SER A 661 12.12 2.77 36.78
CA SER A 661 12.22 1.29 36.78
C SER A 661 11.08 0.60 36.02
N LEU A 662 10.65 1.19 34.87
CA LEU A 662 9.64 0.58 34.01
C LEU A 662 10.11 -0.80 33.53
N THR A 663 9.31 -1.83 33.78
CA THR A 663 9.59 -3.17 33.25
C THR A 663 9.25 -3.25 31.79
N LEU A 664 10.18 -3.78 30.99
CA LEU A 664 10.00 -4.13 29.58
C LEU A 664 9.97 -5.65 29.49
N ASP A 665 8.82 -6.20 29.13
CA ASP A 665 8.63 -7.64 28.96
C ASP A 665 8.52 -7.97 27.46
N TYR A 666 9.34 -8.92 27.00
CA TYR A 666 9.40 -9.32 25.62
C TYR A 666 9.01 -10.79 25.47
N TYR A 667 8.00 -11.07 24.64
CA TYR A 667 7.56 -12.43 24.35
C TYR A 667 7.70 -12.71 22.85
N TYR A 668 8.34 -13.83 22.53
CA TYR A 668 8.66 -14.19 21.14
C TYR A 668 8.70 -15.70 20.96
N MET A 669 8.56 -16.16 19.70
CA MET A 669 8.71 -17.57 19.40
C MET A 669 10.17 -18.00 19.61
N PRO A 670 10.46 -19.10 20.33
CA PRO A 670 11.83 -19.48 20.71
C PRO A 670 12.81 -19.55 19.54
N TYR A 671 12.32 -19.95 18.37
CA TYR A 671 13.13 -20.05 17.15
C TYR A 671 13.46 -18.70 16.50
N ASN A 672 12.87 -17.61 16.98
CA ASN A 672 13.10 -16.25 16.45
C ASN A 672 14.00 -15.41 17.38
N GLY A 673 14.62 -16.00 18.40
CA GLY A 673 15.36 -15.26 19.44
C GLY A 673 16.47 -14.33 18.90
N GLU A 674 17.25 -14.75 17.93
CA GLU A 674 18.28 -13.92 17.31
C GLU A 674 17.68 -12.79 16.45
N THR A 675 16.65 -13.10 15.66
CA THR A 675 15.93 -12.11 14.85
C THR A 675 15.26 -11.08 15.74
N PHE A 676 14.75 -11.49 16.88
CA PHE A 676 14.05 -10.62 17.80
C PHE A 676 14.95 -9.66 18.55
N ARG A 677 16.24 -10.00 18.71
CA ARG A 677 17.20 -9.18 19.46
C ARG A 677 17.29 -7.75 18.96
N TRP A 678 17.36 -7.56 17.66
CA TRP A 678 17.44 -6.21 17.09
C TRP A 678 16.13 -5.41 17.23
N VAL A 679 14.96 -6.07 17.37
CA VAL A 679 13.69 -5.39 17.71
C VAL A 679 13.79 -4.83 19.13
N PHE A 680 14.26 -5.61 20.10
CA PHE A 680 14.44 -5.18 21.49
C PHE A 680 15.38 -3.99 21.63
N ASP A 681 16.50 -4.03 20.91
CA ASP A 681 17.50 -2.97 20.95
C ASP A 681 16.91 -1.61 20.49
N GLY A 682 15.80 -1.63 19.74
CA GLY A 682 15.07 -0.44 19.30
C GLY A 682 14.06 0.11 20.31
N VAL A 683 13.63 -0.65 21.31
CA VAL A 683 12.52 -0.26 22.20
C VAL A 683 12.89 0.91 23.13
N LYS A 684 14.04 0.86 23.78
CA LYS A 684 14.48 1.95 24.70
C LYS A 684 14.63 3.29 23.98
N PRO A 685 15.31 3.39 22.83
CA PRO A 685 15.35 4.63 22.05
C PRO A 685 13.96 5.11 21.61
N MET A 686 13.07 4.20 21.23
CA MET A 686 11.70 4.49 20.87
C MET A 686 10.95 5.13 22.04
N LEU A 687 10.92 4.48 23.21
CA LEU A 687 10.25 5.02 24.41
C LEU A 687 10.82 6.39 24.79
N THR A 688 12.14 6.58 24.74
CA THR A 688 12.78 7.87 24.99
C THR A 688 12.25 8.96 24.05
N THR A 689 12.08 8.65 22.77
CA THR A 689 11.55 9.59 21.78
C THR A 689 10.07 9.88 22.01
N LEU A 690 9.25 8.84 22.20
CA LEU A 690 7.81 9.00 22.44
C LEU A 690 7.55 9.76 23.76
N GLU A 691 8.29 9.49 24.84
CA GLU A 691 8.22 10.26 26.08
C GLU A 691 8.61 11.74 25.89
N LYS A 692 9.61 12.00 25.04
CA LYS A 692 9.99 13.38 24.68
C LYS A 692 8.86 14.12 23.97
N GLN A 693 8.10 13.43 23.10
CA GLN A 693 7.02 14.03 22.32
C GLN A 693 5.71 14.16 23.10
N TYR A 694 5.34 13.12 23.86
CA TYR A 694 4.00 12.96 24.44
C TYR A 694 3.97 13.02 25.96
N GLY A 695 5.10 12.94 26.63
CA GLY A 695 5.20 12.83 28.09
C GLY A 695 5.49 11.39 28.53
N LYS A 696 5.68 11.19 29.82
CA LYS A 696 6.04 9.92 30.42
C LYS A 696 5.09 8.78 30.01
N TYR A 697 5.64 7.54 29.93
CA TYR A 697 4.85 6.34 29.66
C TYR A 697 3.63 6.26 30.60
N PRO A 698 2.41 6.09 30.08
CA PRO A 698 1.20 6.29 30.89
C PRO A 698 0.91 5.17 31.89
N PHE A 699 1.38 3.94 31.67
CA PHE A 699 1.01 2.76 32.47
C PHE A 699 2.19 2.12 33.24
N PRO A 700 2.99 2.86 34.03
CA PRO A 700 4.23 2.32 34.61
C PRO A 700 4.01 1.18 35.60
N ARG A 701 2.87 1.09 36.30
CA ARG A 701 2.56 -0.04 37.18
C ARG A 701 2.32 -1.34 36.45
N ASP A 702 1.82 -1.26 35.21
CA ASP A 702 1.52 -2.42 34.36
C ASP A 702 2.73 -2.89 33.55
N GLY A 703 3.72 -2.00 33.34
CA GLY A 703 4.88 -2.30 32.51
C GLY A 703 4.58 -2.12 31.03
N PHE A 704 5.58 -2.30 30.18
CA PHE A 704 5.47 -2.32 28.74
C PHE A 704 5.79 -3.71 28.20
N THR A 705 4.82 -4.38 27.63
CA THR A 705 5.02 -5.67 26.98
C THR A 705 5.05 -5.50 25.46
N LEU A 706 6.05 -6.09 24.82
CA LEU A 706 6.12 -6.22 23.36
C LEU A 706 6.14 -7.70 22.98
N MET A 707 5.21 -8.13 22.12
CA MET A 707 5.09 -9.54 21.79
C MET A 707 4.98 -9.82 20.30
N GLU A 708 5.61 -10.91 19.86
CA GLU A 708 5.34 -11.53 18.59
C GLU A 708 3.96 -12.18 18.59
N SER A 709 3.15 -11.96 17.58
CA SER A 709 1.74 -12.36 17.51
C SER A 709 1.32 -12.72 16.09
N LEU A 710 0.09 -13.16 15.91
CA LEU A 710 -0.45 -13.47 14.59
C LEU A 710 -0.80 -12.21 13.78
N HIS A 711 -1.22 -11.13 14.47
CA HIS A 711 -1.61 -9.84 13.91
C HIS A 711 -1.12 -8.71 14.81
N PRO A 712 -0.59 -7.61 14.25
CA PRO A 712 -0.22 -6.44 15.05
C PRO A 712 -1.46 -5.80 15.67
N MET A 713 -1.34 -5.28 16.90
CA MET A 713 -2.41 -4.62 17.63
C MET A 713 -1.86 -3.81 18.83
N GLU A 714 -2.53 -2.73 19.10
CA GLU A 714 -2.23 -1.75 20.13
C GLU A 714 -2.71 -2.10 21.54
N HIS A 715 -2.88 -3.38 21.88
CA HIS A 715 -3.42 -3.77 23.18
C HIS A 715 -2.66 -3.13 24.35
N GLN A 716 -3.36 -2.36 25.21
CA GLN A 716 -2.77 -1.61 26.33
C GLN A 716 -1.82 -2.45 27.17
N SER A 717 -0.60 -1.98 27.40
CA SER A 717 0.50 -2.67 28.09
C SER A 717 0.83 -4.08 27.58
N ALA A 718 0.29 -4.48 26.41
CA ALA A 718 0.44 -5.80 25.79
C ALA A 718 0.56 -5.66 24.27
N VAL A 719 1.44 -4.76 23.82
CA VAL A 719 1.64 -4.39 22.42
C VAL A 719 2.08 -5.59 21.58
N SER A 720 1.36 -5.88 20.52
CA SER A 720 1.69 -6.95 19.58
C SER A 720 2.09 -6.38 18.23
N PHE A 721 3.20 -6.88 17.66
CA PHE A 721 3.73 -6.33 16.40
C PHE A 721 3.58 -7.30 15.21
N GLY A 722 2.79 -8.36 15.38
CA GLY A 722 2.54 -9.34 14.32
C GLY A 722 3.63 -10.40 14.22
N LYS A 723 3.56 -11.16 13.13
CA LYS A 723 4.42 -12.33 12.88
C LYS A 723 5.73 -11.90 12.21
N LEU A 724 6.85 -12.33 12.77
CA LEU A 724 8.13 -12.17 12.08
C LEU A 724 8.17 -13.01 10.80
N PRO A 725 8.82 -12.51 9.74
CA PRO A 725 9.08 -13.30 8.56
C PRO A 725 9.83 -14.60 8.94
N THR A 726 9.44 -15.72 8.36
CA THR A 726 10.08 -17.03 8.58
C THR A 726 11.50 -17.11 8.04
N ALA A 727 12.01 -16.03 7.46
CA ALA A 727 13.36 -15.90 6.96
C ALA A 727 14.36 -15.82 8.13
N ARG A 728 15.56 -16.40 7.96
CA ARG A 728 16.65 -16.27 8.94
C ARG A 728 16.99 -14.78 9.15
N ALA A 729 17.48 -14.43 10.35
CA ALA A 729 17.82 -13.04 10.69
C ALA A 729 18.79 -12.39 9.68
N ASP A 730 19.72 -13.17 9.13
CA ASP A 730 20.69 -12.74 8.12
C ASP A 730 20.10 -12.58 6.70
N SER A 731 18.87 -13.03 6.49
CA SER A 731 18.14 -12.95 5.22
C SER A 731 17.03 -11.89 5.22
N LEU A 732 16.75 -11.23 6.36
CA LEU A 732 15.84 -10.07 6.40
C LEU A 732 16.41 -8.93 5.56
N THR A 733 15.59 -8.43 4.66
CA THR A 733 15.98 -7.24 3.91
C THR A 733 15.95 -6.01 4.82
N LEU A 734 16.69 -4.97 4.43
CA LEU A 734 16.59 -3.67 5.10
C LEU A 734 15.15 -3.19 5.23
N VAL A 735 14.35 -3.43 4.21
CA VAL A 735 12.93 -3.07 4.15
C VAL A 735 12.13 -3.80 5.19
N ASP A 736 12.33 -5.12 5.31
CA ASP A 736 11.65 -5.91 6.34
C ASP A 736 11.98 -5.36 7.74
N THR A 737 13.26 -5.01 7.95
CA THR A 737 13.73 -4.42 9.22
C THR A 737 13.06 -3.07 9.52
N LEU A 738 13.02 -2.17 8.54
CA LEU A 738 12.39 -0.86 8.72
C LEU A 738 10.89 -0.98 8.93
N ARG A 739 10.24 -1.82 8.13
CA ARG A 739 8.80 -2.06 8.22
C ARG A 739 8.39 -2.60 9.60
N ILE A 740 9.15 -3.57 10.12
CA ILE A 740 8.87 -4.13 11.45
C ILE A 740 9.09 -3.06 12.53
N ARG A 741 10.19 -2.29 12.46
CA ARG A 741 10.43 -1.22 13.43
C ARG A 741 9.39 -0.10 13.34
N GLN A 742 9.03 0.31 12.13
CA GLN A 742 7.96 1.29 11.90
C GLN A 742 6.64 0.81 12.51
N LEU A 743 6.28 -0.45 12.29
CA LEU A 743 5.10 -1.08 12.89
C LEU A 743 5.18 -1.11 14.42
N VAL A 744 6.33 -1.48 15.00
CA VAL A 744 6.52 -1.43 16.46
C VAL A 744 6.34 -0.01 17.00
N TRP A 745 6.80 1.02 16.28
CA TRP A 745 6.58 2.42 16.67
C TRP A 745 5.10 2.82 16.60
N HIS A 746 4.40 2.37 15.55
CA HIS A 746 2.97 2.59 15.40
C HIS A 746 2.22 2.00 16.60
N GLU A 747 2.34 0.69 16.81
CA GLU A 747 1.63 -0.02 17.87
C GLU A 747 2.01 0.48 19.28
N ALA A 748 3.28 0.83 19.51
CA ALA A 748 3.73 1.35 20.79
C ALA A 748 3.23 2.79 21.06
N SER A 749 3.04 3.61 20.04
CA SER A 749 2.56 4.99 20.23
C SER A 749 1.08 5.04 20.62
N HIS A 750 0.33 3.98 20.36
CA HIS A 750 -1.04 3.83 20.86
C HIS A 750 -1.13 3.78 22.39
N GLU A 751 -0.06 3.50 23.12
CA GLU A 751 -0.05 3.64 24.58
C GLU A 751 -0.43 5.06 25.01
N TRP A 752 -0.09 6.08 24.20
CA TRP A 752 -0.52 7.47 24.40
C TRP A 752 -1.81 7.80 23.65
N TRP A 753 -1.96 7.32 22.39
CA TRP A 753 -3.05 7.66 21.50
C TRP A 753 -3.93 6.42 21.22
N GLY A 754 -4.98 6.26 21.99
CA GLY A 754 -5.87 5.09 21.94
C GLY A 754 -5.99 4.40 23.29
N ASN A 755 -4.93 4.38 24.12
CA ASN A 755 -4.97 3.77 25.44
C ASN A 755 -5.02 4.81 26.56
N ASN A 756 -4.13 5.82 26.57
CA ASN A 756 -4.18 6.92 27.54
C ASN A 756 -5.25 7.97 27.22
N VAL A 757 -5.35 8.34 25.94
CA VAL A 757 -6.39 9.22 25.39
C VAL A 757 -7.14 8.46 24.34
N SER A 758 -8.35 8.01 24.66
CA SER A 758 -9.16 7.11 23.83
C SER A 758 -10.29 7.88 23.15
N CYS A 759 -10.75 7.43 21.98
CA CYS A 759 -11.95 7.98 21.36
C CYS A 759 -13.22 7.46 22.05
N ARG A 760 -14.24 8.32 22.15
CA ARG A 760 -15.53 8.00 22.78
C ARG A 760 -16.48 7.27 21.84
N ASP A 761 -16.30 7.42 20.55
CA ASP A 761 -17.14 6.86 19.48
C ASP A 761 -16.25 6.35 18.32
N MET A 762 -16.69 5.30 17.65
CA MET A 762 -16.00 4.76 16.47
C MET A 762 -15.77 5.81 15.38
N ALA A 763 -16.65 6.80 15.27
CA ALA A 763 -16.50 7.90 14.33
C ALA A 763 -15.24 8.74 14.55
N ASP A 764 -14.71 8.75 15.77
CA ASP A 764 -13.52 9.50 16.17
C ASP A 764 -12.22 8.67 16.19
N MET A 765 -12.22 7.45 15.64
CA MET A 765 -11.08 6.52 15.64
C MET A 765 -9.80 7.11 15.02
N TRP A 766 -9.93 8.14 14.19
CA TRP A 766 -8.79 8.85 13.64
C TRP A 766 -7.85 9.42 14.71
N ILE A 767 -8.36 9.69 15.93
CA ILE A 767 -7.56 10.16 17.07
C ILE A 767 -6.51 9.13 17.46
N HIS A 768 -6.84 7.84 17.38
CA HIS A 768 -5.89 6.76 17.60
C HIS A 768 -4.92 6.66 16.42
N GLU A 769 -5.45 6.45 15.23
CA GLU A 769 -4.70 6.01 14.05
C GLU A 769 -3.87 7.11 13.40
N ALA A 770 -4.38 8.35 13.38
CA ALA A 770 -3.64 9.47 12.81
C ALA A 770 -2.38 9.80 13.61
N PHE A 771 -2.48 9.83 14.96
CA PHE A 771 -1.34 10.16 15.80
C PHE A 771 -0.36 8.98 15.92
N ALA A 772 -0.83 7.73 15.84
CA ALA A 772 0.05 6.58 15.72
C ALA A 772 0.84 6.60 14.40
N THR A 773 0.16 6.85 13.29
CA THR A 773 0.79 7.03 11.98
C THR A 773 1.73 8.25 11.94
N TYR A 774 1.35 9.35 12.59
CA TYR A 774 2.22 10.53 12.76
C TYR A 774 3.50 10.19 13.51
N SER A 775 3.43 9.32 14.52
CA SER A 775 4.58 8.86 15.32
C SER A 775 5.60 8.04 14.52
N GLU A 776 5.18 7.40 13.44
CA GLU A 776 6.09 6.69 12.52
C GLU A 776 7.10 7.65 11.88
N GLY A 777 6.70 8.91 11.66
CA GLY A 777 7.60 9.97 11.19
C GLY A 777 8.75 10.24 12.15
N PHE A 778 8.55 10.16 13.46
CA PHE A 778 9.61 10.32 14.46
C PHE A 778 10.64 9.19 14.38
N TYR A 779 10.21 7.95 14.09
CA TYR A 779 11.14 6.87 13.84
C TYR A 779 12.03 7.16 12.64
N LEU A 780 11.43 7.60 11.54
CA LEU A 780 12.17 7.88 10.32
C LEU A 780 13.05 9.13 10.49
N GLN A 781 12.61 10.13 11.26
CA GLN A 781 13.42 11.28 11.63
C GLN A 781 14.62 10.87 12.51
N ALA A 782 14.42 9.99 13.49
CA ALA A 782 15.50 9.49 14.34
C ALA A 782 16.50 8.62 13.55
N ALA A 783 16.01 7.82 12.60
CA ALA A 783 16.84 6.92 11.80
C ALA A 783 17.58 7.66 10.67
N MET A 784 16.97 8.69 10.08
CA MET A 784 17.43 9.28 8.81
C MET A 784 17.49 10.83 8.80
N GLY A 785 17.17 11.48 9.92
CA GLY A 785 17.06 12.95 10.01
C GLY A 785 15.77 13.50 9.44
N GLU A 786 15.64 14.84 9.37
CA GLU A 786 14.45 15.55 8.90
C GLU A 786 13.94 15.04 7.55
N ASP A 787 14.84 14.69 6.71
CA ASP A 787 14.57 14.16 5.39
C ASP A 787 13.86 12.79 5.44
N GLY A 788 14.08 11.96 6.45
CA GLY A 788 13.35 10.70 6.66
C GLY A 788 11.87 10.95 6.92
N GLU A 789 11.57 11.90 7.78
CA GLU A 789 10.21 12.37 8.05
C GLU A 789 9.56 12.94 6.77
N MET A 790 10.26 13.81 6.03
CA MET A 790 9.75 14.41 4.80
C MET A 790 9.46 13.38 3.71
N GLY A 791 10.33 12.38 3.54
CA GLY A 791 10.10 11.27 2.61
C GLY A 791 8.89 10.43 3.00
N TYR A 792 8.66 10.24 4.30
CA TYR A 792 7.49 9.55 4.81
C TYR A 792 6.20 10.34 4.51
N ILE A 793 6.16 11.62 4.85
CA ILE A 793 5.02 12.51 4.57
C ILE A 793 4.68 12.47 3.07
N ALA A 794 5.68 12.61 2.21
CA ALA A 794 5.51 12.56 0.75
C ALA A 794 4.94 11.22 0.22
N SER A 795 5.03 10.13 1.01
CA SER A 795 4.49 8.82 0.64
C SER A 795 3.00 8.64 0.97
N LEU A 796 2.50 9.33 2.00
CA LEU A 796 1.14 9.16 2.53
C LEU A 796 0.02 9.50 1.53
N PRO A 797 0.10 10.55 0.68
CA PRO A 797 -0.98 10.89 -0.25
C PRO A 797 -1.38 9.76 -1.19
N SER A 798 -0.45 8.86 -1.52
CA SER A 798 -0.71 7.71 -2.37
C SER A 798 -1.57 6.63 -1.71
N GLN A 799 -1.69 6.64 -0.39
CA GLN A 799 -2.45 5.69 0.41
C GLN A 799 -3.89 6.18 0.67
N VAL A 800 -4.17 7.46 0.39
CA VAL A 800 -5.49 8.04 0.62
C VAL A 800 -6.50 7.54 -0.41
N ILE A 801 -7.61 6.99 0.06
CA ILE A 801 -8.70 6.46 -0.76
C ILE A 801 -9.67 7.58 -1.15
N GLY A 802 -10.06 8.46 -0.21
CA GLY A 802 -10.85 9.66 -0.43
C GLY A 802 -12.29 9.42 -0.89
N LYS A 803 -12.92 8.33 -0.44
CA LYS A 803 -14.31 7.98 -0.83
C LYS A 803 -15.34 8.40 0.22
N GLU A 804 -14.95 8.49 1.47
CA GLU A 804 -15.80 8.83 2.61
C GLU A 804 -15.08 9.87 3.49
N PRO A 805 -15.80 10.67 4.28
CA PRO A 805 -15.19 11.50 5.32
C PRO A 805 -14.40 10.64 6.32
N ILE A 806 -13.43 11.23 7.00
CA ILE A 806 -12.69 10.54 8.07
C ILE A 806 -13.61 10.31 9.27
N ILE A 807 -14.34 11.34 9.69
CA ILE A 807 -15.36 11.21 10.73
C ILE A 807 -16.61 10.60 10.13
N GLY A 808 -17.03 9.49 10.72
CA GLY A 808 -18.19 8.74 10.30
C GLY A 808 -19.49 9.13 10.96
N VAL A 809 -20.46 8.24 10.82
CA VAL A 809 -21.75 8.37 11.50
C VAL A 809 -21.55 7.98 12.97
N ARG A 810 -21.97 8.83 13.88
CA ARG A 810 -21.93 8.59 15.32
C ARG A 810 -23.07 7.68 15.78
N ASP A 811 -22.95 7.15 16.97
CA ASP A 811 -23.97 6.29 17.61
C ASP A 811 -24.24 4.98 16.86
N VAL A 812 -23.29 4.52 16.07
CA VAL A 812 -23.34 3.23 15.35
C VAL A 812 -22.05 2.45 15.55
N ASN A 813 -22.16 1.14 15.71
CA ASN A 813 -21.00 0.28 15.80
C ASN A 813 -20.46 -0.03 14.39
N HIS A 814 -19.73 0.94 13.83
CA HIS A 814 -19.24 0.87 12.46
C HIS A 814 -17.89 1.58 12.30
N ILE A 815 -16.89 0.82 11.95
CA ILE A 815 -15.63 1.35 11.41
C ILE A 815 -15.78 1.56 9.91
N HIS A 816 -15.31 2.70 9.41
CA HIS A 816 -15.27 3.00 7.99
C HIS A 816 -14.45 1.98 7.21
N TYR A 817 -15.00 1.47 6.09
CA TYR A 817 -14.28 0.54 5.21
C TYR A 817 -13.09 1.16 4.48
N ASN A 818 -13.06 2.50 4.36
CA ASN A 818 -11.87 3.21 3.85
C ASN A 818 -10.84 3.41 4.97
N ILE A 819 -10.45 2.31 5.59
CA ILE A 819 -9.49 2.28 6.71
C ILE A 819 -8.25 3.14 6.41
N GLY A 820 -7.75 3.17 5.17
CA GLY A 820 -6.59 3.97 4.78
C GLY A 820 -6.71 5.47 5.08
N ASP A 821 -7.91 6.04 5.08
CA ASP A 821 -8.09 7.49 5.25
C ASP A 821 -7.98 7.92 6.72
N MET A 822 -8.33 7.09 7.71
CA MET A 822 -8.11 7.41 9.12
C MET A 822 -6.63 7.32 9.52
N TYR A 823 -5.81 6.56 8.78
CA TYR A 823 -4.35 6.51 8.92
C TYR A 823 -3.68 7.61 8.10
N ALA A 824 -3.68 7.45 6.78
CA ALA A 824 -2.88 8.28 5.87
C ALA A 824 -3.41 9.72 5.74
N LYS A 825 -4.71 9.89 5.42
CA LYS A 825 -5.29 11.25 5.27
C LYS A 825 -5.28 11.98 6.59
N ALA A 826 -5.69 11.33 7.68
CA ALA A 826 -5.76 11.98 8.98
C ALA A 826 -4.37 12.34 9.53
N SER A 827 -3.34 11.50 9.31
CA SER A 827 -1.95 11.85 9.64
C SER A 827 -1.44 13.03 8.81
N LEU A 828 -1.78 13.11 7.52
CA LEU A 828 -1.48 14.27 6.67
C LEU A 828 -2.15 15.54 7.19
N VAL A 829 -3.35 15.44 7.77
CA VAL A 829 -4.01 16.60 8.45
C VAL A 829 -3.19 17.06 9.64
N VAL A 830 -2.69 16.14 10.48
CA VAL A 830 -1.84 16.46 11.63
C VAL A 830 -0.54 17.14 11.18
N TYR A 831 0.13 16.61 10.15
CA TYR A 831 1.33 17.22 9.57
C TYR A 831 1.06 18.60 8.98
N THR A 832 -0.01 18.74 8.19
CA THR A 832 -0.43 20.03 7.61
C THR A 832 -0.70 21.05 8.69
N PHE A 833 -1.40 20.67 9.76
CA PHE A 833 -1.68 21.56 10.90
C PHE A 833 -0.39 22.00 11.60
N ARG A 834 0.53 21.08 11.91
CA ARG A 834 1.85 21.42 12.50
C ARG A 834 2.58 22.46 11.67
N HIS A 835 2.64 22.26 10.35
CA HIS A 835 3.34 23.19 9.46
C HIS A 835 2.59 24.53 9.29
N ALA A 836 1.25 24.53 9.26
CA ALA A 836 0.44 25.74 9.23
C ALA A 836 0.56 26.55 10.52
N LEU A 837 0.70 25.89 11.67
CA LEU A 837 0.96 26.52 12.96
C LEU A 837 2.34 27.21 13.00
N ASN A 838 3.30 26.72 12.25
CA ASN A 838 4.68 27.23 12.13
C ASN A 838 5.35 27.51 13.48
N ASN A 839 5.09 26.68 14.49
CA ASN A 839 5.63 26.80 15.84
C ASN A 839 5.75 25.41 16.48
N ASP A 840 6.88 24.74 16.24
CA ASP A 840 7.12 23.39 16.76
C ASP A 840 7.16 23.32 18.30
N THR A 841 7.58 24.40 18.97
CA THR A 841 7.57 24.45 20.44
C THR A 841 6.13 24.45 20.97
N LEU A 842 5.27 25.28 20.38
CA LEU A 842 3.85 25.30 20.73
C LEU A 842 3.18 23.96 20.39
N TRP A 843 3.47 23.40 19.21
CA TRP A 843 2.95 22.10 18.80
C TRP A 843 3.34 20.98 19.79
N ALA A 844 4.61 20.88 20.16
CA ALA A 844 5.06 19.93 21.17
C ALA A 844 4.36 20.13 22.53
N SER A 845 4.11 21.37 22.91
CA SER A 845 3.37 21.69 24.14
C SER A 845 1.89 21.26 24.06
N ILE A 846 1.28 21.39 22.87
CA ILE A 846 -0.12 20.96 22.62
C ILE A 846 -0.20 19.43 22.75
N LEU A 847 0.69 18.68 22.09
CA LEU A 847 0.70 17.23 22.15
C LEU A 847 0.83 16.70 23.59
N LYS A 848 1.79 17.24 24.35
CA LYS A 848 1.95 16.88 25.77
C LYS A 848 0.73 17.30 26.60
N GLY A 849 0.20 18.47 26.32
CA GLY A 849 -0.94 18.99 27.06
C GLY A 849 -2.21 18.17 26.84
N ILE A 850 -2.46 17.65 25.62
CA ILE A 850 -3.56 16.72 25.36
C ILE A 850 -3.40 15.47 26.23
N GLN A 851 -2.19 14.87 26.26
CA GLN A 851 -1.91 13.68 27.06
C GLN A 851 -2.06 13.89 28.57
N GLN A 852 -1.85 15.11 29.05
CA GLN A 852 -2.03 15.47 30.47
C GLN A 852 -3.50 15.81 30.79
N ARG A 853 -4.16 16.60 29.91
CA ARG A 853 -5.51 17.10 30.12
C ARG A 853 -6.54 15.98 30.10
N PHE A 854 -6.36 15.03 29.16
CA PHE A 854 -7.30 13.94 28.91
C PHE A 854 -6.75 12.57 29.35
N ARG A 855 -5.82 12.56 30.30
CA ARG A 855 -5.20 11.33 30.81
C ARG A 855 -6.26 10.36 31.33
N TYR A 856 -6.26 9.14 30.81
CA TYR A 856 -7.21 8.07 31.14
C TYR A 856 -8.68 8.46 30.92
N GLN A 857 -8.91 9.19 29.82
CA GLN A 857 -10.26 9.66 29.47
C GLN A 857 -10.59 9.37 28.03
N THR A 858 -11.89 9.23 27.77
CA THR A 858 -12.43 9.13 26.42
C THR A 858 -12.80 10.52 25.89
N VAL A 859 -12.39 10.85 24.67
CA VAL A 859 -12.57 12.15 24.02
C VAL A 859 -13.30 12.04 22.69
N SER A 860 -13.85 13.13 22.23
CA SER A 860 -14.35 13.34 20.87
C SER A 860 -13.38 14.19 20.06
N THR A 861 -13.59 14.27 18.74
CA THR A 861 -12.91 15.24 17.88
C THR A 861 -13.04 16.66 18.40
N ASP A 862 -14.23 17.05 18.86
CA ASP A 862 -14.49 18.40 19.38
C ASP A 862 -13.66 18.71 20.62
N ASP A 863 -13.45 17.73 21.53
CA ASP A 863 -12.61 17.91 22.71
C ASP A 863 -11.16 18.23 22.32
N ILE A 864 -10.62 17.53 21.31
CA ILE A 864 -9.26 17.74 20.79
C ILE A 864 -9.15 19.10 20.10
N VAL A 865 -10.10 19.45 19.22
CA VAL A 865 -10.10 20.71 18.45
C VAL A 865 -10.27 21.91 19.40
N ASN A 866 -11.17 21.83 20.37
CA ASN A 866 -11.37 22.90 21.36
C ASN A 866 -10.11 23.12 22.21
N TYR A 867 -9.42 22.05 22.61
CA TYR A 867 -8.14 22.18 23.31
C TYR A 867 -7.07 22.86 22.45
N ILE A 868 -6.98 22.52 21.17
CA ILE A 868 -6.06 23.16 20.22
C ILE A 868 -6.40 24.66 20.09
N ASN A 869 -7.69 25.00 19.93
CA ASN A 869 -8.17 26.39 19.85
C ASN A 869 -7.82 27.18 21.12
N GLU A 870 -8.05 26.59 22.29
CA GLU A 870 -7.69 27.18 23.59
C GLU A 870 -6.18 27.48 23.65
N ARG A 871 -5.33 26.52 23.28
CA ARG A 871 -3.87 26.63 23.38
C ARG A 871 -3.25 27.57 22.36
N THR A 872 -3.86 27.72 21.20
CA THR A 872 -3.37 28.57 20.10
C THR A 872 -3.97 29.98 20.15
N GLY A 873 -5.10 30.17 20.83
CA GLY A 873 -5.88 31.41 20.81
C GLY A 873 -6.54 31.68 19.45
N THR A 874 -6.64 30.68 18.58
CA THR A 874 -7.17 30.79 17.22
C THR A 874 -8.19 29.69 16.98
N ASP A 875 -9.31 30.00 16.33
CA ASP A 875 -10.31 29.02 15.94
C ASP A 875 -9.88 28.28 14.67
N TYR A 876 -9.45 27.02 14.84
CA TYR A 876 -9.11 26.09 13.77
C TYR A 876 -10.25 25.11 13.45
N THR A 877 -11.43 25.29 14.01
CA THR A 877 -12.60 24.44 13.71
C THR A 877 -12.88 24.34 12.21
N PRO A 878 -12.84 25.42 11.40
CA PRO A 878 -13.01 25.31 9.96
C PRO A 878 -11.92 24.46 9.26
N PHE A 879 -10.67 24.50 9.76
CA PHE A 879 -9.58 23.70 9.25
C PHE A 879 -9.87 22.19 9.45
N PHE A 880 -10.14 21.80 10.70
CA PHE A 880 -10.41 20.38 11.00
C PHE A 880 -11.68 19.88 10.32
N ASN A 881 -12.75 20.69 10.28
CA ASN A 881 -13.99 20.34 9.58
C ASN A 881 -13.77 20.08 8.10
N GLN A 882 -12.96 20.89 7.39
CA GLN A 882 -12.67 20.70 5.97
C GLN A 882 -12.02 19.34 5.70
N TYR A 883 -11.06 18.96 6.52
CA TYR A 883 -10.31 17.73 6.29
C TYR A 883 -10.99 16.48 6.82
N LEU A 884 -11.68 16.58 7.96
CA LEU A 884 -12.22 15.42 8.66
C LEU A 884 -13.65 15.07 8.22
N ASN A 885 -14.47 16.07 7.91
CA ASN A 885 -15.88 15.88 7.56
C ASN A 885 -16.15 15.87 6.05
N HIS A 886 -15.14 16.15 5.21
CA HIS A 886 -15.27 16.18 3.76
C HIS A 886 -14.25 15.25 3.10
N THR A 887 -14.63 14.67 1.96
CA THR A 887 -13.73 13.83 1.14
C THR A 887 -12.72 14.67 0.37
N SER A 888 -13.13 15.88 -0.06
CA SER A 888 -12.28 16.83 -0.77
C SER A 888 -11.23 17.44 0.16
N ILE A 889 -10.10 17.81 -0.40
CA ILE A 889 -9.08 18.61 0.27
C ILE A 889 -9.09 20.02 -0.28
N PRO A 890 -8.66 21.05 0.52
CA PRO A 890 -8.64 22.42 0.07
C PRO A 890 -7.82 22.58 -1.22
N THR A 891 -8.29 23.43 -2.12
CA THR A 891 -7.57 23.78 -3.34
C THR A 891 -7.14 25.24 -3.29
N LEU A 892 -5.83 25.50 -3.39
CA LEU A 892 -5.31 26.84 -3.57
C LEU A 892 -5.48 27.20 -5.07
N GLU A 893 -6.47 28.04 -5.37
CA GLU A 893 -6.61 28.63 -6.69
C GLU A 893 -5.64 29.80 -6.84
N VAL A 894 -4.84 29.79 -7.90
CA VAL A 894 -3.85 30.84 -8.17
C VAL A 894 -4.02 31.38 -9.59
N LYS A 895 -3.84 32.70 -9.75
CA LYS A 895 -3.68 33.38 -11.03
C LYS A 895 -2.35 34.08 -11.06
N MET A 896 -1.56 33.86 -12.07
CA MET A 896 -0.21 34.39 -12.19
C MET A 896 -0.12 35.35 -13.38
N ALA A 897 0.37 36.55 -13.15
CA ALA A 897 0.61 37.55 -14.18
C ALA A 897 2.01 38.14 -14.02
N GLU A 898 2.82 38.09 -15.06
CA GLU A 898 4.15 38.73 -15.07
C GLU A 898 4.02 40.20 -15.45
N LYS A 899 4.49 41.13 -14.60
CA LYS A 899 4.54 42.57 -14.88
C LYS A 899 6.00 43.06 -14.73
N GLY A 900 6.66 43.28 -15.86
CA GLY A 900 8.08 43.60 -15.89
C GLY A 900 8.91 42.43 -15.34
N GLN A 901 9.67 42.66 -14.29
CA GLN A 901 10.48 41.63 -13.60
C GLN A 901 9.78 41.07 -12.35
N SER A 902 8.47 41.33 -12.18
CA SER A 902 7.74 40.92 -10.99
C SER A 902 6.61 39.95 -11.33
N LEU A 903 6.35 39.01 -10.45
CA LEU A 903 5.17 38.11 -10.50
C LEU A 903 4.06 38.73 -9.63
N VAL A 904 2.91 39.01 -10.24
CA VAL A 904 1.67 39.32 -9.52
C VAL A 904 0.89 38.02 -9.35
N LEU A 905 0.74 37.57 -8.10
CA LEU A 905 -0.01 36.40 -7.72
C LEU A 905 -1.35 36.79 -7.12
N SER A 906 -2.46 36.38 -7.75
CA SER A 906 -3.77 36.41 -7.09
C SER A 906 -4.08 34.98 -6.60
N TYR A 907 -4.60 34.85 -5.38
CA TYR A 907 -4.78 33.55 -4.75
C TYR A 907 -5.97 33.52 -3.80
N ARG A 908 -6.58 32.35 -3.63
CA ARG A 908 -7.62 32.08 -2.63
C ARG A 908 -7.73 30.59 -2.31
N TRP A 909 -8.36 30.27 -1.18
CA TRP A 909 -8.84 28.93 -0.93
C TRP A 909 -10.19 28.65 -1.58
N LYS A 910 -10.31 27.51 -2.24
CA LYS A 910 -11.57 26.85 -2.59
C LYS A 910 -11.74 25.66 -1.64
N ALA A 911 -12.71 25.78 -0.75
CA ALA A 911 -12.99 24.81 0.30
C ALA A 911 -14.51 24.58 0.43
N ASP A 912 -14.92 23.45 1.03
CA ASP A 912 -16.35 23.13 1.26
C ASP A 912 -16.88 23.85 2.51
N VAL A 913 -15.97 24.20 3.43
CA VAL A 913 -16.30 24.88 4.70
C VAL A 913 -16.21 26.39 4.54
N PRO A 914 -17.22 27.16 4.95
CA PRO A 914 -17.14 28.61 4.92
C PRO A 914 -16.05 29.14 5.86
N ASN A 915 -15.50 30.31 5.53
CA ASN A 915 -14.43 30.99 6.30
C ASN A 915 -13.16 30.14 6.47
N PHE A 916 -12.93 29.16 5.60
CA PHE A 916 -11.70 28.38 5.61
C PHE A 916 -10.50 29.29 5.38
N ARG A 917 -9.55 29.22 6.30
CA ARG A 917 -8.25 29.90 6.17
C ARG A 917 -7.15 28.98 6.69
N MET A 918 -6.03 28.97 6.01
CA MET A 918 -4.86 28.20 6.43
C MET A 918 -3.61 28.87 5.87
N PRO A 919 -2.62 29.21 6.70
CA PRO A 919 -1.31 29.62 6.21
C PRO A 919 -0.66 28.51 5.38
N ILE A 920 0.05 28.91 4.32
CA ILE A 920 0.75 27.98 3.43
C ILE A 920 2.06 28.59 2.96
N GLN A 921 3.07 27.77 2.78
CA GLN A 921 4.37 28.20 2.29
C GLN A 921 4.40 28.24 0.76
N VAL A 922 4.90 29.35 0.23
CA VAL A 922 5.10 29.58 -1.21
C VAL A 922 6.52 30.11 -1.44
N THR A 923 7.04 29.94 -2.66
CA THR A 923 8.36 30.45 -3.02
C THR A 923 8.41 31.97 -2.94
N LYS A 924 9.41 32.51 -2.24
CA LYS A 924 9.75 33.94 -2.18
C LYS A 924 10.90 34.29 -3.12
N ALA A 925 11.85 33.40 -3.22
CA ALA A 925 13.02 33.42 -4.08
C ALA A 925 13.47 31.98 -4.32
N PRO A 926 14.38 31.68 -5.27
CA PRO A 926 14.90 30.34 -5.46
C PRO A 926 15.33 29.70 -4.13
N ASP A 927 14.78 28.53 -3.81
CA ASP A 927 15.01 27.74 -2.59
C ASP A 927 14.67 28.44 -1.27
N THR A 928 13.89 29.54 -1.31
CA THR A 928 13.44 30.29 -0.15
C THR A 928 11.92 30.37 -0.14
N TYR A 929 11.31 30.07 1.01
CA TYR A 929 9.85 30.08 1.18
C TYR A 929 9.42 31.17 2.16
N GLU A 930 8.21 31.68 1.95
CA GLU A 930 7.50 32.52 2.91
C GLU A 930 6.05 32.06 3.08
N PHE A 931 5.43 32.48 4.17
CA PHE A 931 4.01 32.18 4.41
C PHE A 931 3.11 33.23 3.78
N ILE A 932 2.09 32.79 3.06
CA ILE A 932 0.89 33.56 2.76
C ILE A 932 -0.27 32.97 3.56
N THR A 933 -1.29 33.77 3.84
CA THR A 933 -2.49 33.34 4.58
C THR A 933 -3.73 33.55 3.70
N PRO A 934 -4.01 32.63 2.76
CA PRO A 934 -5.19 32.75 1.91
C PRO A 934 -6.49 32.58 2.71
N THR A 935 -7.52 33.29 2.23
CA THR A 935 -8.92 33.11 2.63
C THR A 935 -9.73 32.56 1.45
N THR A 936 -11.03 32.44 1.59
CA THR A 936 -11.93 32.07 0.49
C THR A 936 -12.13 33.20 -0.52
N ASP A 937 -11.74 34.44 -0.19
CA ASP A 937 -11.77 35.59 -1.07
C ASP A 937 -10.46 35.77 -1.83
N TRP A 938 -10.52 36.33 -3.05
CA TRP A 938 -9.33 36.63 -3.82
C TRP A 938 -8.45 37.68 -3.15
N GLN A 939 -7.20 37.34 -2.91
CA GLN A 939 -6.14 38.19 -2.36
C GLN A 939 -5.03 38.29 -3.42
N MET A 940 -4.17 39.31 -3.28
CA MET A 940 -3.10 39.57 -4.26
C MET A 940 -1.80 39.93 -3.55
N ILE A 941 -0.69 39.43 -4.04
CA ILE A 941 0.68 39.73 -3.63
C ILE A 941 1.58 39.87 -4.85
N THR A 942 2.61 40.72 -4.74
CA THR A 942 3.61 40.87 -5.80
C THR A 942 4.97 40.43 -5.31
N PHE A 943 5.60 39.53 -6.07
CA PHE A 943 6.96 39.06 -5.82
C PHE A 943 7.92 39.75 -6.80
N PRO A 944 8.84 40.59 -6.33
CA PRO A 944 9.83 41.24 -7.18
C PRO A 944 10.89 40.21 -7.64
N ASN A 945 11.41 40.38 -8.83
CA ASN A 945 12.43 39.51 -9.45
C ASN A 945 12.05 38.02 -9.52
N MET A 946 10.75 37.73 -9.70
CA MET A 946 10.21 36.39 -9.81
C MET A 946 9.38 36.24 -11.08
N THR A 947 9.48 35.10 -11.72
CA THR A 947 8.62 34.71 -12.86
C THR A 947 7.56 33.68 -12.38
N ALA A 948 6.55 33.43 -13.18
CA ALA A 948 5.54 32.40 -12.88
C ALA A 948 6.16 31.00 -12.74
N ASP A 949 7.32 30.76 -13.37
CA ASP A 949 8.02 29.49 -13.28
C ASP A 949 8.81 29.27 -12.02
N ASP A 950 9.19 30.38 -11.36
CA ASP A 950 9.91 30.33 -10.09
C ASP A 950 8.95 30.11 -8.91
N PHE A 951 7.64 30.28 -9.16
CA PHE A 951 6.62 30.14 -8.12
C PHE A 951 6.24 28.69 -7.89
N GLU A 952 6.34 28.25 -6.65
CA GLU A 952 5.92 26.94 -6.19
C GLU A 952 5.21 27.05 -4.85
N VAL A 953 4.29 26.12 -4.60
CA VAL A 953 3.63 25.90 -3.32
C VAL A 953 4.20 24.66 -2.69
N ASP A 954 4.46 24.66 -1.38
CA ASP A 954 4.95 23.47 -0.68
C ASP A 954 3.83 22.43 -0.48
N GLU A 955 3.51 21.68 -1.52
CA GLU A 955 2.56 20.56 -1.47
C GLU A 955 3.09 19.32 -0.72
N THR A 956 4.34 19.34 -0.24
CA THR A 956 4.91 18.24 0.54
C THR A 956 4.55 18.35 2.01
N ARG A 957 4.73 19.53 2.60
CA ARG A 957 4.36 19.81 4.00
C ARG A 957 2.87 20.09 4.19
N PHE A 958 2.19 20.49 3.10
CA PHE A 958 0.76 20.85 3.12
C PHE A 958 -0.03 19.93 2.20
N TYR A 959 -0.97 19.19 2.76
CA TYR A 959 -1.84 18.29 2.01
C TYR A 959 -2.98 19.05 1.35
N VAL A 960 -2.69 19.66 0.22
CA VAL A 960 -3.59 20.53 -0.54
C VAL A 960 -3.51 20.20 -2.04
N LYS A 961 -4.42 20.78 -2.81
CA LYS A 961 -4.31 20.89 -4.27
C LYS A 961 -3.93 22.31 -4.63
N VAL A 962 -3.19 22.48 -5.71
CA VAL A 962 -2.91 23.78 -6.31
C VAL A 962 -3.50 23.80 -7.71
N GLU A 963 -4.32 24.81 -8.02
CA GLU A 963 -4.97 24.96 -9.31
C GLU A 963 -4.71 26.36 -9.88
N GLU A 964 -4.04 26.41 -11.02
CA GLU A 964 -3.89 27.64 -11.79
C GLU A 964 -5.17 27.91 -12.58
N VAL A 965 -5.82 29.01 -12.31
CA VAL A 965 -7.06 29.43 -12.96
C VAL A 965 -6.71 30.49 -14.00
N GLU A 966 -7.12 30.27 -15.24
CA GLU A 966 -6.91 31.27 -16.29
C GLU A 966 -7.64 32.57 -15.96
N PRO A 967 -7.05 33.74 -16.24
CA PRO A 967 -7.80 35.00 -16.17
C PRO A 967 -9.01 34.90 -17.13
N LEU A 968 -10.18 35.33 -16.65
CA LEU A 968 -11.36 35.42 -17.55
C LEU A 968 -10.99 36.28 -18.77
N PRO A 969 -11.29 35.82 -19.99
CA PRO A 969 -11.05 36.62 -21.18
C PRO A 969 -11.94 37.86 -21.10
N GLY A 970 -11.33 39.04 -20.97
CA GLY A 970 -11.95 40.32 -21.24
C GLY A 970 -12.63 41.03 -20.08
N LYS A 971 -11.85 41.90 -19.41
CA LYS A 971 -12.14 43.35 -19.22
C LYS A 971 -10.81 43.99 -18.89
N GLU A 972 -10.20 44.60 -19.89
CA GLU A 972 -9.15 45.60 -19.71
C GLU A 972 -9.67 46.80 -18.91
#